data_685827c56385570754ff8fdb8cabb5a6
#
_entry.id   685827c56385570754ff8fdb8cabb5a6
#
_cell.length_a   1.000
_cell.length_b   1.000
_cell.length_c   1.000
_cell.angle_alpha   90.00
_cell.angle_beta   90.00
_cell.angle_gamma   90.00
#
_symmetry.space_group_name_H-M   'P 1'
#
loop_
_entity.id
_entity.type
_entity.pdbx_description
1 polymer ?
#
loop_
_entity_poly.entity_id
_entity_poly.type
_entity_poly.pdbx_seq_one_letter_code
_entity_poly.pdbx_strand_id
1 'polypeptide(L)'
;MREWIPTYLMAKILNVLIFHFQYDDMGDPEYSCEYCGANFWNAEKNKGKSTRNMLKYTLCCKSGNVVLPMMKKPPRILRDLIYGRDRRSSHFVDNIRSYNSMFSFTSMGGKIDKSVNRGGSPPIFRLNGQNHHSIGSLLPRDGQKAKFLQMYIQDPHIEIVSRIEAVRSTDVKELHSEIVSDLRDMLDKHNVFAKSFRMARDRLKENDCVDIKMRLIGRRRVDGRQYNLPQQDEVAALIKGDIIQDRLERDVIVETKSGCLKRVNHLNASFLGLQYPLLFPYGQDGYREDVPLTRVSTSSSIKKRKNVSIRQFFAYRIQERARESSYILRCRRLFQQFLVDGCTMIETARLTYIRTHQQELRSELYCGLRDAHGRGETDPAKLGKLIVLPETFTGGARNMMQNYQDAMAICRWAGYPELFITFTCNPKWPEITRFCQHRGLQPVDRPDIICRVFKMKLDMLINDIKKKQIFGETKAVIYTIEFQKRGLPHAHILLFMAQKEKNLTAEKIDQIICAEIPDENTDLAYYNVVSDLMIHGPCGAANKNSPCMDKEKCTKLFPKKFVENTYIDKSGYAVYRRRNNGRTVEKSGVLLDSRYVIPHNRFLIMKYGAHINVEWCNQHRSIKYLFKYINKGNDRITVAFAKSADTNLNVVVDEINQYYDCRYVSACEAVWRMLGFQIHYRDVSVERLSFHLPGQQVVVYHESDEVGQVVERCTVKCSKFVAWFKANEKYPEARELTYAQLPSYFTWRQKTREWVPRHQRKCVGRLYFVRPGTGERFYLRLLLNHVRGPRCFEDIRTFDGVVYDTFREVCYARGLLDDDKEYVDGIVEASHWASEHSLRNLFVTLLASDCLDRPETLWQKCWEYLSADIENNYKRNLNNPDVQLTEEQIKNYALVEIEKILRQRGKSLRDYESMPYPDITYFAVCVGFIIWLYNPLLMIFESYSSC
;
A
#
# COMPACT_ATOMS: atom_id res chain seq x y z
N MET A 1 -27.27 -55.63 2.24
CA MET A 1 -26.28 -54.79 2.91
C MET A 1 -26.67 -53.35 2.68
N ARG A 2 -27.29 -52.69 3.65
CA ARG A 2 -27.59 -51.25 3.62
C ARG A 2 -26.45 -50.57 4.28
N GLU A 3 -25.65 -49.79 3.52
CA GLU A 3 -24.53 -49.00 4.04
C GLU A 3 -25.04 -47.87 4.93
N TRP A 4 -24.55 -47.83 6.13
CA TRP A 4 -24.73 -46.79 7.10
C TRP A 4 -23.88 -45.55 6.69
N ILE A 5 -24.53 -44.49 6.19
CA ILE A 5 -23.92 -43.17 6.09
C ILE A 5 -23.97 -42.56 7.51
N PRO A 6 -22.86 -42.08 8.07
CA PRO A 6 -22.88 -41.57 9.42
C PRO A 6 -23.84 -40.35 9.52
N THR A 7 -24.84 -40.47 10.36
CA THR A 7 -25.87 -39.48 10.69
C THR A 7 -25.30 -38.11 11.05
N TYR A 8 -24.07 -38.06 11.49
CA TYR A 8 -23.32 -36.87 11.84
C TYR A 8 -22.94 -36.03 10.60
N LEU A 9 -22.71 -36.63 9.46
CA LEU A 9 -22.40 -35.94 8.22
C LEU A 9 -23.68 -35.34 7.58
N MET A 10 -24.79 -36.11 7.64
CA MET A 10 -26.14 -35.65 7.22
C MET A 10 -26.61 -34.49 8.10
N ALA A 11 -26.40 -34.51 9.41
CA ALA A 11 -26.76 -33.41 10.31
C ALA A 11 -25.92 -32.14 10.06
N LYS A 12 -24.65 -32.25 9.66
CA LYS A 12 -23.83 -31.09 9.23
C LYS A 12 -24.27 -30.56 7.87
N ILE A 13 -24.65 -31.42 6.94
CA ILE A 13 -25.15 -31.02 5.61
C ILE A 13 -26.55 -30.42 5.73
N LEU A 14 -27.45 -30.99 6.53
CA LEU A 14 -28.78 -30.44 6.80
C LEU A 14 -28.74 -29.12 7.60
N ASN A 15 -27.82 -28.96 8.55
CA ASN A 15 -27.62 -27.68 9.25
C ASN A 15 -27.07 -26.57 8.34
N VAL A 16 -26.41 -26.90 7.21
CA VAL A 16 -26.06 -25.92 6.17
C VAL A 16 -27.27 -25.57 5.29
N LEU A 17 -28.31 -26.44 5.21
CA LEU A 17 -29.48 -26.26 4.34
C LEU A 17 -30.67 -25.54 4.98
N ILE A 18 -30.66 -25.26 6.27
CA ILE A 18 -31.80 -24.61 6.98
C ILE A 18 -31.43 -23.26 7.61
N PHE A 19 -30.28 -22.69 7.30
CA PHE A 19 -30.03 -21.31 7.71
C PHE A 19 -30.81 -20.37 6.77
N HIS A 20 -31.82 -19.68 7.29
CA HIS A 20 -32.31 -18.42 6.75
C HIS A 20 -31.12 -17.45 6.75
N PHE A 21 -30.49 -17.28 5.59
CA PHE A 21 -29.35 -16.38 5.40
C PHE A 21 -29.87 -14.94 5.47
N GLN A 22 -29.85 -14.39 6.66
CA GLN A 22 -30.18 -12.97 6.89
C GLN A 22 -28.88 -12.18 6.89
N TYR A 23 -28.95 -10.94 6.39
CA TYR A 23 -27.87 -9.97 6.47
C TYR A 23 -27.40 -9.81 7.93
N ASP A 24 -26.08 -9.88 8.13
CA ASP A 24 -25.47 -9.75 9.46
C ASP A 24 -25.20 -8.27 9.77
N ASP A 25 -26.21 -7.60 10.33
CA ASP A 25 -26.15 -6.20 10.76
C ASP A 25 -25.42 -6.08 12.09
N MET A 26 -24.33 -5.29 12.10
CA MET A 26 -23.53 -5.07 13.30
C MET A 26 -24.10 -4.01 14.25
N GLY A 27 -25.26 -3.43 13.93
CA GLY A 27 -25.88 -2.37 14.70
C GLY A 27 -25.13 -1.04 14.62
N ASP A 28 -25.32 -0.20 15.61
CA ASP A 28 -24.77 1.14 15.71
C ASP A 28 -23.59 1.21 16.72
N PRO A 29 -22.74 2.27 16.66
CA PRO A 29 -21.61 2.42 17.57
C PRO A 29 -22.05 2.95 18.94
N GLU A 30 -22.70 2.09 19.73
CA GLU A 30 -23.33 2.43 21.02
C GLU A 30 -22.36 2.44 22.20
N TYR A 31 -21.18 1.85 22.02
CA TYR A 31 -20.16 1.74 23.06
C TYR A 31 -19.25 2.96 23.07
N SER A 32 -18.88 3.41 24.27
CA SER A 32 -17.97 4.53 24.46
C SER A 32 -16.68 4.13 25.16
N CYS A 33 -15.56 4.68 24.72
CA CYS A 33 -14.26 4.46 25.36
C CYS A 33 -14.22 5.11 26.74
N GLU A 34 -13.90 4.34 27.76
CA GLU A 34 -13.84 4.78 29.18
C GLU A 34 -12.87 5.96 29.42
N TYR A 35 -11.82 6.06 28.60
CA TYR A 35 -10.76 7.08 28.74
C TYR A 35 -11.08 8.40 28.02
N CYS A 36 -11.58 8.31 26.80
CA CYS A 36 -11.74 9.49 25.95
C CYS A 36 -13.16 9.71 25.39
N GLY A 37 -14.12 8.83 25.71
CA GLY A 37 -15.51 8.94 25.27
C GLY A 37 -15.73 8.71 23.77
N ALA A 38 -14.77 8.15 23.04
CA ALA A 38 -14.93 7.87 21.61
C ALA A 38 -15.90 6.71 21.39
N ASN A 39 -16.84 6.88 20.45
CA ASN A 39 -17.86 5.89 20.13
C ASN A 39 -17.28 4.75 19.24
N PHE A 40 -17.68 3.51 19.52
CA PHE A 40 -17.24 2.34 18.78
C PHE A 40 -18.28 1.20 18.74
N TRP A 41 -18.16 0.33 17.75
CA TRP A 41 -18.96 -0.89 17.64
C TRP A 41 -18.41 -2.01 18.53
N ASN A 42 -19.26 -2.89 19.00
CA ASN A 42 -18.84 -4.08 19.75
C ASN A 42 -17.78 -4.92 19.01
N ALA A 43 -17.87 -5.00 17.69
CA ALA A 43 -16.92 -5.72 16.86
C ALA A 43 -15.50 -5.13 16.87
N GLU A 44 -15.34 -3.84 17.19
CA GLU A 44 -14.04 -3.14 17.26
C GLU A 44 -13.29 -3.32 18.57
N LYS A 45 -13.93 -3.95 19.57
CA LYS A 45 -13.28 -4.20 20.88
C LYS A 45 -11.99 -4.98 20.77
N ASN A 46 -11.04 -4.65 21.60
CA ASN A 46 -9.80 -5.42 21.70
C ASN A 46 -10.04 -6.73 22.45
N LYS A 47 -10.13 -7.85 21.72
CA LYS A 47 -10.45 -9.17 22.27
C LYS A 47 -9.49 -9.64 23.37
N GLY A 48 -8.20 -9.28 23.30
CA GLY A 48 -7.19 -9.67 24.28
C GLY A 48 -7.15 -8.81 25.55
N LYS A 49 -7.88 -7.67 25.56
CA LYS A 49 -7.90 -6.74 26.70
C LYS A 49 -9.30 -6.49 27.25
N SER A 50 -10.35 -6.97 26.59
CA SER A 50 -11.74 -6.80 27.00
C SER A 50 -12.20 -7.99 27.86
N THR A 51 -12.95 -7.68 28.92
CA THR A 51 -13.65 -8.65 29.77
C THR A 51 -15.16 -8.55 29.50
N ARG A 52 -15.97 -9.46 30.11
CA ARG A 52 -17.45 -9.42 29.98
C ARG A 52 -18.01 -8.06 30.40
N ASN A 53 -17.46 -7.47 31.47
CA ASN A 53 -17.97 -6.25 32.08
C ASN A 53 -17.24 -4.96 31.60
N MET A 54 -16.13 -5.09 30.82
CA MET A 54 -15.35 -3.94 30.40
C MET A 54 -14.83 -4.14 28.96
N LEU A 55 -15.46 -3.43 28.02
CA LEU A 55 -15.04 -3.44 26.62
C LEU A 55 -13.94 -2.40 26.39
N LYS A 56 -12.78 -2.81 25.95
CA LYS A 56 -11.63 -1.92 25.69
C LYS A 56 -11.48 -1.63 24.20
N TYR A 57 -11.48 -0.35 23.87
CA TYR A 57 -11.22 0.17 22.54
C TYR A 57 -9.86 0.89 22.51
N THR A 58 -9.01 0.56 21.56
CA THR A 58 -7.61 1.03 21.56
C THR A 58 -7.25 1.92 20.38
N LEU A 59 -8.09 1.97 19.34
CA LEU A 59 -7.82 2.76 18.13
C LEU A 59 -7.89 4.27 18.37
N CYS A 60 -8.68 4.73 19.33
CA CYS A 60 -8.90 6.14 19.65
C CYS A 60 -7.72 6.76 20.42
N CYS A 61 -7.49 6.34 21.67
CA CYS A 61 -6.56 6.98 22.61
C CYS A 61 -5.51 6.02 23.19
N LYS A 62 -5.38 4.79 22.63
CA LYS A 62 -4.47 3.74 23.14
C LYS A 62 -4.64 3.44 24.63
N SER A 63 -5.88 3.23 25.06
CA SER A 63 -6.24 3.00 26.48
C SER A 63 -5.79 4.15 27.38
N GLY A 64 -6.10 5.39 27.04
CA GLY A 64 -5.82 6.58 27.82
C GLY A 64 -4.39 7.14 27.72
N ASN A 65 -3.52 6.53 26.90
CA ASN A 65 -2.16 7.03 26.73
C ASN A 65 -2.07 8.33 25.91
N VAL A 66 -3.02 8.55 24.99
CA VAL A 66 -3.12 9.78 24.22
C VAL A 66 -4.22 10.63 24.80
N VAL A 67 -3.85 11.83 25.28
CA VAL A 67 -4.78 12.85 25.79
C VAL A 67 -4.55 14.12 24.99
N LEU A 68 -5.63 14.64 24.40
CA LEU A 68 -5.63 15.89 23.64
C LEU A 68 -6.81 16.74 24.09
N PRO A 69 -6.70 18.10 24.07
CA PRO A 69 -7.80 18.97 24.40
C PRO A 69 -8.99 18.75 23.48
N MET A 70 -10.20 18.87 24.00
CA MET A 70 -11.41 18.83 23.18
C MET A 70 -11.47 20.03 22.24
N MET A 71 -12.03 19.82 21.05
CA MET A 71 -12.26 20.91 20.08
C MET A 71 -13.35 21.85 20.62
N LYS A 72 -13.04 23.14 20.68
CA LYS A 72 -14.01 24.17 21.03
C LYS A 72 -15.14 24.23 20.02
N LYS A 73 -16.38 24.43 20.47
CA LYS A 73 -17.54 24.61 19.57
C LYS A 73 -17.24 25.76 18.58
N PRO A 74 -17.50 25.58 17.28
CA PRO A 74 -17.24 26.64 16.31
C PRO A 74 -18.12 27.86 16.55
N PRO A 75 -17.73 29.06 16.08
CA PRO A 75 -18.56 30.27 16.16
C PRO A 75 -19.95 30.02 15.56
N ARG A 76 -20.96 30.79 16.05
CA ARG A 76 -22.38 30.58 15.73
C ARG A 76 -22.64 30.45 14.23
N ILE A 77 -22.16 31.42 13.43
CA ILE A 77 -22.42 31.44 11.98
C ILE A 77 -21.87 30.19 11.30
N LEU A 78 -20.63 29.80 11.58
CA LEU A 78 -20.01 28.61 11.01
C LEU A 78 -20.72 27.31 11.48
N ARG A 79 -21.13 27.27 12.75
CA ARG A 79 -21.91 26.16 13.28
C ARG A 79 -23.26 26.03 12.58
N ASP A 80 -23.99 27.12 12.41
CA ASP A 80 -25.33 27.11 11.82
C ASP A 80 -25.25 26.71 10.33
N LEU A 81 -24.20 27.16 9.61
CA LEU A 81 -23.90 26.74 8.22
C LEU A 81 -23.55 25.23 8.12
N ILE A 82 -22.73 24.69 9.03
CA ILE A 82 -22.32 23.26 8.97
C ILE A 82 -23.47 22.33 9.38
N TYR A 83 -24.30 22.72 10.34
CA TYR A 83 -25.35 21.87 10.89
C TYR A 83 -26.73 22.03 10.21
N GLY A 84 -26.79 22.77 9.08
CA GLY A 84 -28.03 22.90 8.31
C GLY A 84 -29.09 23.83 8.94
N ARG A 85 -28.69 24.78 9.79
CA ARG A 85 -29.57 25.70 10.50
C ARG A 85 -29.75 27.05 9.81
N ASP A 86 -28.94 27.30 8.77
CA ASP A 86 -29.01 28.49 7.92
C ASP A 86 -29.52 28.08 6.54
N ARG A 87 -30.35 28.90 5.90
CA ARG A 87 -30.91 28.66 4.56
C ARG A 87 -29.84 28.46 3.51
N ARG A 88 -28.63 29.00 3.68
CA ARG A 88 -27.48 28.94 2.80
C ARG A 88 -26.62 27.70 3.05
N SER A 89 -26.95 26.87 4.02
CA SER A 89 -26.14 25.72 4.47
C SER A 89 -25.83 24.72 3.36
N SER A 90 -26.81 24.36 2.51
CA SER A 90 -26.61 23.41 1.43
C SER A 90 -25.52 23.90 0.46
N HIS A 91 -25.65 25.16 0.00
CA HIS A 91 -24.66 25.78 -0.87
C HIS A 91 -23.28 25.86 -0.21
N PHE A 92 -23.23 26.24 1.07
CA PHE A 92 -21.98 26.34 1.83
C PHE A 92 -21.25 24.99 1.94
N VAL A 93 -21.94 23.92 2.37
CA VAL A 93 -21.28 22.62 2.59
C VAL A 93 -20.87 21.95 1.28
N ASP A 94 -21.60 22.20 0.19
CA ASP A 94 -21.23 21.68 -1.13
C ASP A 94 -19.96 22.37 -1.67
N ASN A 95 -19.75 23.65 -1.35
CA ASN A 95 -18.61 24.47 -1.76
C ASN A 95 -17.59 24.73 -0.63
N ILE A 96 -17.67 24.03 0.48
CA ILE A 96 -16.88 24.30 1.71
C ILE A 96 -15.36 24.34 1.46
N ARG A 97 -14.85 23.58 0.48
CA ARG A 97 -13.45 23.64 0.10
C ARG A 97 -13.07 24.96 -0.55
N SER A 98 -13.93 25.48 -1.41
CA SER A 98 -13.72 26.77 -2.07
C SER A 98 -13.74 27.88 -1.03
N TYR A 99 -14.73 27.89 -0.12
CA TYR A 99 -14.77 28.82 0.99
C TYR A 99 -13.53 28.71 1.88
N ASN A 100 -13.10 27.52 2.25
CA ASN A 100 -11.87 27.36 3.04
C ASN A 100 -10.63 27.89 2.30
N SER A 101 -10.52 27.62 0.99
CA SER A 101 -9.39 28.06 0.16
C SER A 101 -9.27 29.58 0.08
N MET A 102 -10.39 30.31 0.09
CA MET A 102 -10.40 31.76 0.12
C MET A 102 -9.78 32.34 1.40
N PHE A 103 -9.94 31.63 2.50
CA PHE A 103 -9.48 32.10 3.81
C PHE A 103 -8.20 31.41 4.29
N SER A 104 -7.67 30.44 3.56
CA SER A 104 -6.41 29.80 3.91
C SER A 104 -5.23 30.78 3.81
N PHE A 105 -4.29 30.70 4.75
CA PHE A 105 -3.10 31.54 4.79
C PHE A 105 -1.96 30.96 3.95
N THR A 106 -2.05 29.69 3.62
CA THR A 106 -1.04 28.91 2.86
C THR A 106 -1.63 28.32 1.60
N SER A 107 -0.78 28.09 0.61
CA SER A 107 -1.12 27.30 -0.58
C SER A 107 -0.73 25.84 -0.38
N MET A 108 -1.50 24.91 -0.97
CA MET A 108 -1.21 23.49 -0.99
C MET A 108 -0.50 23.09 -2.29
N GLY A 109 0.67 22.46 -2.20
CA GLY A 109 1.55 22.20 -3.34
C GLY A 109 1.30 20.89 -4.10
N GLY A 110 0.42 20.02 -3.61
CA GLY A 110 0.08 18.76 -4.29
C GLY A 110 -0.89 18.96 -5.45
N LYS A 111 -0.83 18.09 -6.46
CA LYS A 111 -1.78 18.13 -7.60
C LYS A 111 -3.07 17.39 -7.24
N ILE A 112 -4.21 18.10 -7.26
CA ILE A 112 -5.53 17.48 -7.04
C ILE A 112 -5.92 16.74 -8.31
N ASP A 113 -6.21 15.45 -8.19
CA ASP A 113 -6.70 14.63 -9.30
C ASP A 113 -8.21 14.80 -9.48
N LYS A 114 -8.57 15.56 -10.52
CA LYS A 114 -9.97 15.79 -10.90
C LYS A 114 -10.54 14.67 -11.79
N SER A 115 -9.72 13.79 -12.35
CA SER A 115 -10.14 12.74 -13.30
C SER A 115 -11.12 11.73 -12.70
N VAL A 116 -11.00 11.48 -11.39
CA VAL A 116 -11.87 10.55 -10.65
C VAL A 116 -13.30 11.06 -10.43
N ASN A 117 -13.52 12.36 -10.61
CA ASN A 117 -14.82 13.01 -10.44
C ASN A 117 -15.59 13.20 -11.76
N ARG A 118 -15.08 12.64 -12.87
CA ARG A 118 -15.78 12.63 -14.16
C ARG A 118 -16.83 11.50 -14.15
N GLY A 119 -18.10 11.85 -14.40
CA GLY A 119 -19.24 10.93 -14.39
C GLY A 119 -20.17 11.13 -13.19
N GLY A 120 -21.32 10.45 -13.16
CA GLY A 120 -22.41 10.63 -12.18
C GLY A 120 -22.18 10.09 -10.78
N SER A 121 -20.94 9.84 -10.36
CA SER A 121 -20.62 9.35 -9.01
C SER A 121 -20.34 10.50 -8.03
N PRO A 122 -20.62 10.33 -6.72
CA PRO A 122 -20.32 11.35 -5.74
C PRO A 122 -18.83 11.76 -5.78
N PRO A 123 -18.53 13.07 -5.75
CA PRO A 123 -17.18 13.56 -5.90
C PRO A 123 -16.32 13.23 -4.69
N ILE A 124 -15.08 12.77 -4.93
CA ILE A 124 -14.08 12.44 -3.91
C ILE A 124 -12.87 13.35 -4.02
N PHE A 125 -12.11 13.47 -2.92
CA PHE A 125 -10.82 14.15 -2.90
C PHE A 125 -9.69 13.15 -3.05
N ARG A 126 -8.83 13.36 -4.06
CA ARG A 126 -7.64 12.55 -4.33
C ARG A 126 -6.47 13.45 -4.71
N LEU A 127 -5.30 13.18 -4.13
CA LEU A 127 -4.09 13.96 -4.32
C LEU A 127 -3.00 13.12 -5.00
N ASN A 128 -2.21 13.75 -5.87
CA ASN A 128 -1.02 13.18 -6.50
C ASN A 128 0.23 14.01 -6.16
N GLY A 129 1.38 13.32 -6.03
CA GLY A 129 2.68 13.92 -5.78
C GLY A 129 2.93 14.31 -4.32
N GLN A 130 4.01 15.05 -4.10
CA GLN A 130 4.40 15.53 -2.77
C GLN A 130 3.50 16.69 -2.33
N ASN A 131 2.78 16.50 -1.23
CA ASN A 131 2.03 17.59 -0.60
C ASN A 131 2.92 18.41 0.33
N HIS A 132 2.76 19.73 0.28
CA HIS A 132 3.40 20.67 1.19
C HIS A 132 2.57 21.94 1.27
N HIS A 133 2.65 22.64 2.40
CA HIS A 133 2.06 23.97 2.54
C HIS A 133 3.14 25.02 2.35
N SER A 134 2.83 26.01 1.53
CA SER A 134 3.72 27.14 1.25
C SER A 134 3.08 28.46 1.61
N ILE A 135 3.88 29.36 2.19
CA ILE A 135 3.49 30.70 2.57
C ILE A 135 4.30 31.71 1.75
N GLY A 136 3.63 32.75 1.25
CA GLY A 136 4.25 33.81 0.45
C GLY A 136 4.64 35.03 1.30
N SER A 137 4.97 36.16 0.62
CA SER A 137 5.22 37.46 1.22
C SER A 137 3.94 38.12 1.74
N LEU A 138 4.07 39.12 2.61
CA LEU A 138 2.93 39.90 3.14
C LEU A 138 2.21 40.66 2.02
N LEU A 139 2.95 41.23 1.09
CA LEU A 139 2.40 41.95 -0.06
C LEU A 139 2.60 41.18 -1.36
N PRO A 140 1.69 41.29 -2.34
CA PRO A 140 1.89 40.74 -3.66
C PRO A 140 3.04 41.43 -4.39
N ARG A 141 3.58 40.83 -5.43
CA ARG A 141 4.49 41.48 -6.36
C ARG A 141 3.74 42.58 -7.15
N ASP A 142 4.49 43.59 -7.59
CA ASP A 142 3.92 44.68 -8.36
C ASP A 142 3.19 44.11 -9.61
N GLY A 143 1.97 44.56 -9.83
CA GLY A 143 1.09 44.08 -10.90
C GLY A 143 0.42 42.70 -10.66
N GLN A 144 0.68 42.02 -9.55
CA GLN A 144 0.02 40.73 -9.23
C GLN A 144 -1.16 40.91 -8.25
N LYS A 145 -2.21 40.10 -8.44
CA LYS A 145 -3.34 40.04 -7.50
C LYS A 145 -2.92 39.37 -6.19
N ALA A 146 -3.45 39.87 -5.06
CA ALA A 146 -3.25 39.28 -3.76
C ALA A 146 -3.78 37.82 -3.69
N LYS A 147 -3.09 36.94 -2.94
CA LYS A 147 -3.47 35.52 -2.75
C LYS A 147 -3.19 35.09 -1.29
N PHE A 148 -4.02 34.19 -0.77
CA PHE A 148 -3.85 33.58 0.56
C PHE A 148 -3.71 34.64 1.68
N LEU A 149 -2.62 34.57 2.46
CA LEU A 149 -2.37 35.52 3.55
C LEU A 149 -2.42 37.00 3.11
N GLN A 150 -2.04 37.30 1.85
CA GLN A 150 -2.03 38.66 1.31
C GLN A 150 -3.41 39.30 1.27
N MET A 151 -4.48 38.49 1.21
CA MET A 151 -5.85 38.96 1.29
C MET A 151 -6.18 39.64 2.64
N TYR A 152 -5.51 39.26 3.74
CA TYR A 152 -5.69 39.85 5.05
C TYR A 152 -4.98 41.21 5.21
N ILE A 153 -4.00 41.48 4.35
CA ILE A 153 -3.26 42.75 4.31
C ILE A 153 -3.95 43.76 3.39
N GLN A 154 -4.83 43.28 2.48
CA GLN A 154 -5.52 44.09 1.48
C GLN A 154 -6.58 45.01 2.13
N ASP A 155 -7.03 46.02 1.35
CA ASP A 155 -8.09 46.92 1.78
C ASP A 155 -9.42 46.18 1.95
N PRO A 156 -10.13 46.35 3.08
CA PRO A 156 -11.40 45.67 3.37
C PRO A 156 -12.49 45.88 2.32
N HIS A 157 -12.49 46.98 1.61
CA HIS A 157 -13.53 47.30 0.61
C HIS A 157 -13.45 46.42 -0.63
N ILE A 158 -12.24 46.04 -1.05
CA ILE A 158 -12.01 45.19 -2.24
C ILE A 158 -11.80 43.72 -1.90
N GLU A 159 -11.63 43.41 -0.62
CA GLU A 159 -11.24 42.05 -0.17
C GLU A 159 -12.24 40.97 -0.58
N ILE A 160 -13.55 41.20 -0.41
CA ILE A 160 -14.58 40.19 -0.70
C ILE A 160 -14.57 39.82 -2.19
N VAL A 161 -14.51 40.82 -3.06
CA VAL A 161 -14.46 40.62 -4.51
C VAL A 161 -13.17 39.89 -4.90
N SER A 162 -12.05 40.29 -4.36
CA SER A 162 -10.74 39.68 -4.63
C SER A 162 -10.71 38.20 -4.18
N ARG A 163 -11.31 37.83 -3.03
CA ARG A 163 -11.41 36.48 -2.53
C ARG A 163 -12.25 35.58 -3.46
N ILE A 164 -13.38 36.07 -3.95
CA ILE A 164 -14.25 35.36 -4.88
C ILE A 164 -13.54 35.17 -6.23
N GLU A 165 -12.90 36.23 -6.76
CA GLU A 165 -12.14 36.13 -8.01
C GLU A 165 -10.96 35.16 -7.94
N ALA A 166 -10.24 35.09 -6.80
CA ALA A 166 -9.09 34.22 -6.64
C ALA A 166 -9.43 32.72 -6.72
N VAL A 167 -10.68 32.34 -6.45
CA VAL A 167 -11.17 30.95 -6.46
C VAL A 167 -12.06 30.68 -7.68
N ARG A 168 -12.41 31.72 -8.47
CA ARG A 168 -13.26 31.56 -9.65
C ARG A 168 -12.60 30.63 -10.66
N SER A 169 -13.23 29.49 -10.92
CA SER A 169 -12.85 28.53 -11.96
C SER A 169 -14.12 28.08 -12.68
N THR A 170 -13.99 27.59 -13.90
CA THR A 170 -15.12 27.12 -14.73
C THR A 170 -15.97 26.02 -14.07
N ASP A 171 -15.44 25.37 -13.04
CA ASP A 171 -16.08 24.24 -12.34
C ASP A 171 -16.78 24.64 -11.03
N VAL A 172 -16.73 25.91 -10.62
CA VAL A 172 -17.29 26.37 -9.32
C VAL A 172 -18.58 27.15 -9.58
N LYS A 173 -19.68 26.71 -8.94
CA LYS A 173 -20.94 27.47 -8.89
C LYS A 173 -20.68 28.85 -8.30
N GLU A 174 -21.49 29.84 -8.69
CA GLU A 174 -21.41 31.19 -8.17
C GLU A 174 -21.41 31.17 -6.63
N LEU A 175 -20.37 31.77 -6.02
CA LEU A 175 -20.21 31.77 -4.57
C LEU A 175 -20.91 32.99 -3.97
N HIS A 176 -21.59 32.79 -2.85
CA HIS A 176 -22.39 33.84 -2.22
C HIS A 176 -21.51 34.84 -1.47
N SER A 177 -21.51 36.10 -1.88
CA SER A 177 -20.74 37.19 -1.26
C SER A 177 -21.11 37.42 0.22
N GLU A 178 -22.39 37.22 0.57
CA GLU A 178 -22.87 37.29 1.96
C GLU A 178 -22.17 36.26 2.87
N ILE A 179 -22.01 34.99 2.40
CA ILE A 179 -21.30 33.97 3.16
C ILE A 179 -19.82 34.37 3.30
N VAL A 180 -19.20 34.92 2.27
CA VAL A 180 -17.80 35.37 2.33
C VAL A 180 -17.65 36.50 3.35
N SER A 181 -18.58 37.47 3.37
CA SER A 181 -18.57 38.55 4.36
C SER A 181 -18.73 38.01 5.79
N ASP A 182 -19.73 37.17 6.04
CA ASP A 182 -19.98 36.58 7.34
C ASP A 182 -18.75 35.77 7.86
N LEU A 183 -18.11 35.01 6.98
CA LEU A 183 -16.92 34.23 7.33
C LEU A 183 -15.69 35.10 7.58
N ARG A 184 -15.50 36.18 6.82
CA ARG A 184 -14.45 37.20 7.06
C ARG A 184 -14.62 37.79 8.46
N ASP A 185 -15.80 38.31 8.77
CA ASP A 185 -16.07 38.99 10.05
C ASP A 185 -15.93 38.01 11.24
N MET A 186 -16.35 36.76 11.02
CA MET A 186 -16.16 35.69 12.01
C MET A 186 -14.65 35.41 12.27
N LEU A 187 -13.86 35.30 11.21
CA LEU A 187 -12.42 35.00 11.34
C LEU A 187 -11.67 36.20 11.94
N ASP A 188 -11.96 37.42 11.52
CA ASP A 188 -11.37 38.65 12.09
C ASP A 188 -11.67 38.74 13.60
N LYS A 189 -12.88 38.35 14.02
CA LYS A 189 -13.29 38.37 15.44
C LYS A 189 -12.64 37.27 16.27
N HIS A 190 -12.43 36.07 15.70
CA HIS A 190 -12.12 34.86 16.47
C HIS A 190 -10.77 34.21 16.17
N ASN A 191 -10.23 34.35 14.95
CA ASN A 191 -9.02 33.64 14.54
C ASN A 191 -7.76 34.44 14.87
N VAL A 192 -6.85 33.81 15.62
CA VAL A 192 -5.61 34.49 16.04
C VAL A 192 -4.68 34.84 14.87
N PHE A 193 -4.65 34.01 13.80
CA PHE A 193 -3.85 34.33 12.63
C PHE A 193 -4.43 35.50 11.87
N ALA A 194 -5.75 35.54 11.65
CA ALA A 194 -6.42 36.69 11.01
C ALA A 194 -6.09 37.98 11.76
N LYS A 195 -6.24 37.98 13.08
CA LYS A 195 -5.90 39.15 13.93
C LYS A 195 -4.43 39.56 13.77
N SER A 196 -3.50 38.59 13.75
CA SER A 196 -2.07 38.88 13.61
C SER A 196 -1.75 39.54 12.26
N PHE A 197 -2.36 39.02 11.16
CA PHE A 197 -2.17 39.63 9.85
C PHE A 197 -2.87 40.96 9.70
N ARG A 198 -4.03 41.20 10.30
CA ARG A 198 -4.67 42.51 10.36
C ARG A 198 -3.81 43.52 11.13
N MET A 199 -3.22 43.12 12.23
CA MET A 199 -2.27 43.97 12.97
C MET A 199 -1.05 44.33 12.09
N ALA A 200 -0.53 43.36 11.31
CA ALA A 200 0.56 43.65 10.37
C ALA A 200 0.11 44.66 9.27
N ARG A 201 -1.11 44.52 8.74
CA ARG A 201 -1.69 45.48 7.82
C ARG A 201 -1.74 46.88 8.40
N ASP A 202 -2.26 47.04 9.62
CA ASP A 202 -2.44 48.35 10.25
C ASP A 202 -1.08 48.99 10.50
N ARG A 203 -0.06 48.22 10.92
CA ARG A 203 1.33 48.72 11.06
C ARG A 203 1.97 49.11 9.72
N LEU A 204 1.67 48.41 8.62
CA LEU A 204 2.16 48.77 7.30
C LEU A 204 1.53 50.08 6.78
N LYS A 205 0.30 50.41 7.23
CA LYS A 205 -0.38 51.68 6.91
C LYS A 205 0.12 52.88 7.72
N GLU A 206 0.48 52.63 9.01
CA GLU A 206 0.94 53.68 9.93
C GLU A 206 2.36 54.18 9.65
N ASN A 207 3.20 53.34 9.10
CA ASN A 207 4.61 53.62 8.82
C ASN A 207 4.90 53.34 7.36
N ASP A 208 5.44 54.32 6.63
CA ASP A 208 6.07 54.11 5.32
C ASP A 208 7.28 53.15 5.35
N CYS A 209 7.40 52.38 6.41
CA CYS A 209 8.49 51.45 6.67
C CYS A 209 8.32 50.17 5.82
N VAL A 210 9.13 50.07 4.80
CA VAL A 210 9.21 49.01 3.81
C VAL A 210 9.66 47.63 4.41
N ASP A 211 10.12 47.55 5.64
CA ASP A 211 10.87 46.39 6.16
C ASP A 211 10.28 45.76 7.46
N ILE A 212 9.00 45.42 7.40
CA ILE A 212 8.37 44.65 8.45
C ILE A 212 8.45 43.14 8.09
N LYS A 213 9.03 42.34 9.00
CA LYS A 213 9.03 40.87 8.91
C LYS A 213 8.10 40.29 9.99
N MET A 214 7.32 39.26 9.62
CA MET A 214 6.50 38.54 10.58
C MET A 214 7.09 37.16 10.82
N ARG A 215 7.42 36.85 12.08
CA ARG A 215 7.85 35.51 12.52
C ARG A 215 6.63 34.71 12.99
N LEU A 216 6.31 33.62 12.32
CA LEU A 216 5.33 32.62 12.76
C LEU A 216 6.01 31.62 13.68
N ILE A 217 5.62 31.58 14.93
CA ILE A 217 6.24 30.79 15.98
C ILE A 217 5.78 29.34 15.88
N GLY A 218 6.73 28.42 15.72
CA GLY A 218 6.47 26.99 15.48
C GLY A 218 6.30 26.15 16.74
N ARG A 219 6.77 26.63 17.91
CA ARG A 219 6.71 25.94 19.18
C ARG A 219 5.81 26.66 20.17
N ARG A 220 5.24 25.93 21.13
CA ARG A 220 4.44 26.47 22.22
C ARG A 220 5.08 26.13 23.55
N ARG A 221 4.88 26.99 24.55
CA ARG A 221 5.39 26.81 25.92
C ARG A 221 4.44 26.05 26.83
N VAL A 222 3.14 26.00 26.50
CA VAL A 222 2.08 25.44 27.32
C VAL A 222 1.88 23.93 27.03
N ASP A 223 1.47 23.14 28.04
CA ASP A 223 1.18 21.71 27.89
C ASP A 223 0.07 21.44 26.85
N GLY A 224 0.43 20.79 25.74
CA GLY A 224 -0.48 20.47 24.65
C GLY A 224 -1.53 19.41 24.97
N ARG A 225 -1.53 18.81 26.17
CA ARG A 225 -2.61 17.92 26.64
C ARG A 225 -3.81 18.69 27.14
N GLN A 226 -3.61 19.93 27.61
CA GLN A 226 -4.65 20.76 28.23
C GLN A 226 -5.00 21.98 27.40
N TYR A 227 -4.10 22.47 26.55
CA TYR A 227 -4.23 23.74 25.85
C TYR A 227 -3.88 23.65 24.36
N ASN A 228 -4.78 24.15 23.54
CA ASN A 228 -4.63 24.23 22.07
C ASN A 228 -5.20 25.53 21.46
N LEU A 229 -5.46 26.56 22.27
CA LEU A 229 -6.00 27.85 21.83
C LEU A 229 -4.96 28.94 22.06
N PRO A 230 -3.94 29.07 21.18
CA PRO A 230 -2.84 30.00 21.39
C PRO A 230 -3.32 31.45 21.36
N GLN A 231 -2.62 32.33 22.08
CA GLN A 231 -2.78 33.78 22.01
C GLN A 231 -2.02 34.36 20.80
N GLN A 232 -2.25 35.63 20.51
CA GLN A 232 -1.68 36.28 19.33
C GLN A 232 -0.16 36.36 19.37
N ASP A 233 0.41 36.66 20.50
CA ASP A 233 1.86 36.69 20.78
C ASP A 233 2.54 35.32 20.76
N GLU A 234 1.76 34.24 21.00
CA GLU A 234 2.25 32.86 20.90
C GLU A 234 2.35 32.34 19.45
N VAL A 235 1.64 32.95 18.51
CA VAL A 235 1.60 32.52 17.09
C VAL A 235 2.42 33.36 16.16
N ALA A 236 2.51 34.68 16.40
CA ALA A 236 3.21 35.60 15.52
C ALA A 236 3.87 36.75 16.27
N ALA A 237 5.05 37.15 15.83
CA ALA A 237 5.75 38.34 16.28
C ALA A 237 6.16 39.21 15.10
N LEU A 238 5.96 40.54 15.19
CA LEU A 238 6.46 41.49 14.19
C LEU A 238 7.89 41.84 14.54
N ILE A 239 8.78 41.78 13.55
CA ILE A 239 10.20 42.09 13.66
C ILE A 239 10.52 43.29 12.77
N LYS A 240 11.21 44.29 13.33
CA LYS A 240 11.72 45.43 12.58
C LYS A 240 13.25 45.30 12.45
N GLY A 241 13.77 45.28 11.21
CA GLY A 241 15.22 45.15 10.96
C GLY A 241 15.73 43.69 10.92
N ASP A 242 17.05 43.49 10.93
CA ASP A 242 17.75 42.21 10.70
C ASP A 242 18.17 41.47 11.98
N ILE A 243 17.32 41.33 12.96
CA ILE A 243 17.64 40.53 14.16
C ILE A 243 17.51 39.04 13.78
N ILE A 244 18.66 38.39 13.53
CA ILE A 244 18.77 36.94 13.14
C ILE A 244 19.23 36.08 14.34
N GLN A 245 19.34 36.56 15.55
CA GLN A 245 19.70 35.76 16.71
C GLN A 245 18.48 34.94 17.20
N ASP A 246 18.57 33.63 17.24
CA ASP A 246 17.58 32.63 17.65
C ASP A 246 16.56 32.13 16.56
N ARG A 247 17.06 31.76 15.41
CA ARG A 247 16.22 30.96 14.49
C ARG A 247 16.00 29.52 15.04
N LEU A 248 14.82 29.25 15.57
CA LEU A 248 14.40 27.87 15.79
C LEU A 248 13.99 27.27 14.43
N GLU A 249 14.46 26.05 14.12
CA GLU A 249 14.26 25.33 12.84
C GLU A 249 12.82 25.29 12.31
N ARG A 250 11.82 25.58 13.16
CA ARG A 250 10.38 25.44 12.84
C ARG A 250 9.66 26.75 12.66
N ASP A 251 10.31 27.86 12.94
CA ASP A 251 9.72 29.18 12.73
C ASP A 251 9.76 29.56 11.26
N VAL A 252 8.75 30.30 10.80
CA VAL A 252 8.67 30.80 9.43
C VAL A 252 8.68 32.33 9.46
N ILE A 253 9.66 32.92 8.80
CA ILE A 253 9.72 34.37 8.63
C ILE A 253 9.05 34.74 7.33
N VAL A 254 8.00 35.55 7.41
CA VAL A 254 7.26 36.12 6.28
C VAL A 254 7.74 37.56 6.07
N GLU A 255 8.35 37.82 4.94
CA GLU A 255 8.89 39.13 4.56
C GLU A 255 7.84 39.97 3.81
N THR A 256 8.02 41.30 3.76
CA THR A 256 7.09 42.22 3.12
C THR A 256 7.01 41.96 1.62
N LYS A 257 8.15 41.91 0.91
CA LYS A 257 8.25 41.69 -0.56
C LYS A 257 9.39 40.72 -0.91
N SER A 258 9.35 39.46 -0.53
CA SER A 258 10.44 38.51 -0.88
C SER A 258 10.25 37.84 -2.22
N GLY A 259 9.03 37.77 -2.68
CA GLY A 259 8.66 37.06 -3.93
C GLY A 259 8.89 35.54 -3.93
N CYS A 260 9.42 34.96 -2.87
CA CYS A 260 9.69 33.54 -2.73
C CYS A 260 8.66 32.86 -1.84
N LEU A 261 8.19 31.67 -2.27
CA LEU A 261 7.35 30.81 -1.43
C LEU A 261 8.23 30.03 -0.44
N LYS A 262 7.90 30.14 0.86
CA LYS A 262 8.57 29.38 1.92
C LYS A 262 7.70 28.19 2.33
N ARG A 263 8.29 26.99 2.44
CA ARG A 263 7.56 25.80 2.93
C ARG A 263 7.40 25.90 4.45
N VAL A 264 6.17 25.70 4.92
CA VAL A 264 5.85 25.58 6.34
C VAL A 264 6.21 24.17 6.79
N ASN A 265 6.99 24.04 7.86
CA ASN A 265 7.34 22.74 8.41
C ASN A 265 6.08 22.04 8.95
N HIS A 266 5.88 20.78 8.59
CA HIS A 266 4.74 19.97 9.05
C HIS A 266 4.70 19.71 10.57
N LEU A 267 5.80 19.99 11.27
CA LEU A 267 5.89 19.94 12.74
C LEU A 267 5.57 21.30 13.40
N ASN A 268 5.30 22.36 12.61
CA ASN A 268 4.85 23.62 13.17
C ASN A 268 3.44 23.49 13.72
N ALA A 269 3.22 23.92 14.95
CA ALA A 269 1.91 23.83 15.64
C ALA A 269 0.78 24.50 14.84
N SER A 270 1.10 25.56 14.09
CA SER A 270 0.17 26.33 13.25
C SER A 270 -0.13 25.71 11.89
N PHE A 271 0.59 24.66 11.49
CA PHE A 271 0.53 24.07 10.12
C PHE A 271 -0.90 23.80 9.63
N LEU A 272 -1.72 23.13 10.44
CA LEU A 272 -3.11 22.80 10.09
C LEU A 272 -4.02 24.04 10.19
N GLY A 273 -3.84 24.90 11.18
CA GLY A 273 -4.65 26.11 11.36
C GLY A 273 -4.48 27.12 10.23
N LEU A 274 -3.28 27.23 9.67
CA LEU A 274 -3.00 28.10 8.52
C LEU A 274 -3.66 27.63 7.24
N GLN A 275 -3.76 26.33 7.01
CA GLN A 275 -4.38 25.75 5.80
C GLN A 275 -5.90 25.61 5.91
N TYR A 276 -6.40 25.34 7.13
CA TYR A 276 -7.81 25.00 7.37
C TYR A 276 -8.50 25.96 8.36
N PRO A 277 -8.62 27.26 8.07
CA PRO A 277 -9.24 28.21 9.00
C PRO A 277 -10.71 27.89 9.31
N LEU A 278 -11.44 27.19 8.44
CA LEU A 278 -12.83 26.77 8.75
C LEU A 278 -12.88 25.50 9.63
N LEU A 279 -11.83 24.67 9.66
CA LEU A 279 -11.71 23.55 10.60
C LEU A 279 -11.08 23.98 11.93
N PHE A 280 -10.33 25.08 11.95
CA PHE A 280 -9.67 25.65 13.11
C PHE A 280 -10.01 27.14 13.25
N PRO A 281 -11.30 27.49 13.49
CA PRO A 281 -11.80 28.85 13.38
C PRO A 281 -11.22 29.83 14.42
N TYR A 282 -10.61 29.32 15.47
CA TYR A 282 -9.92 30.13 16.48
C TYR A 282 -8.40 30.18 16.25
N GLY A 283 -7.90 29.50 15.20
CA GLY A 283 -6.46 29.32 14.98
C GLY A 283 -5.85 28.30 15.97
N GLN A 284 -6.64 27.28 16.35
CA GLN A 284 -6.19 26.21 17.26
C GLN A 284 -4.93 25.53 16.72
N ASP A 285 -4.09 25.11 17.65
CA ASP A 285 -2.91 24.31 17.33
C ASP A 285 -3.33 22.96 16.69
N GLY A 286 -2.58 22.59 15.67
CA GLY A 286 -2.64 21.30 15.04
C GLY A 286 -1.85 20.24 15.82
N TYR A 287 -1.07 19.43 15.09
CA TYR A 287 -0.16 18.47 15.71
C TYR A 287 1.02 19.20 16.39
N ARG A 288 1.34 18.74 17.61
CA ARG A 288 2.51 19.18 18.36
C ARG A 288 3.35 17.95 18.74
N GLU A 289 4.64 17.95 18.50
CA GLU A 289 5.51 16.81 18.82
C GLU A 289 5.92 16.74 20.30
N ASP A 290 5.73 17.82 21.04
CA ASP A 290 6.07 17.96 22.45
C ASP A 290 5.01 17.41 23.40
N VAL A 291 3.84 16.98 22.90
CA VAL A 291 2.76 16.41 23.72
C VAL A 291 3.15 15.05 24.29
N PRO A 292 3.34 14.89 25.61
CA PRO A 292 3.79 13.64 26.19
C PRO A 292 2.65 12.61 26.26
N LEU A 293 3.03 11.32 26.19
CA LEU A 293 2.14 10.21 26.50
C LEU A 293 1.91 10.10 28.01
N THR A 294 0.68 9.76 28.45
CA THR A 294 0.31 9.73 29.88
C THR A 294 1.02 8.61 30.64
N ARG A 295 1.27 7.46 29.98
CA ARG A 295 1.92 6.30 30.62
C ARG A 295 3.19 5.94 29.84
N VAL A 296 4.34 6.34 30.33
CA VAL A 296 5.63 5.86 29.84
C VAL A 296 6.04 4.69 30.74
N SER A 297 5.96 3.45 30.25
CA SER A 297 6.40 2.29 31.04
C SER A 297 7.90 2.35 31.24
N THR A 298 8.34 2.41 32.48
CA THR A 298 9.74 2.49 32.91
C THR A 298 10.51 1.18 32.80
N SER A 299 9.85 0.06 32.44
CA SER A 299 10.38 -1.30 32.62
C SER A 299 11.00 -1.95 31.38
N SER A 300 11.52 -1.21 30.39
CA SER A 300 12.22 -1.84 29.26
C SER A 300 13.40 -1.02 28.76
N SER A 301 14.52 -1.68 28.55
CA SER A 301 15.79 -1.16 27.99
C SER A 301 15.73 -0.62 26.55
N ILE A 302 14.57 -0.68 25.90
CA ILE A 302 14.37 -0.13 24.55
C ILE A 302 13.86 1.31 24.69
N LYS A 303 14.51 2.29 24.07
CA LYS A 303 14.09 3.70 23.99
C LYS A 303 12.64 3.77 23.44
N LYS A 304 11.64 3.79 24.32
CA LYS A 304 10.24 3.96 23.94
C LYS A 304 9.96 5.42 23.64
N ARG A 305 9.13 5.65 22.59
CA ARG A 305 8.65 6.99 22.27
C ARG A 305 7.94 7.60 23.47
N LYS A 306 8.34 8.83 23.85
CA LYS A 306 7.78 9.56 25.00
C LYS A 306 6.56 10.39 24.62
N ASN A 307 6.47 10.86 23.37
CA ASN A 307 5.46 11.81 22.91
C ASN A 307 4.46 11.20 21.91
N VAL A 308 3.32 11.87 21.76
CA VAL A 308 2.27 11.54 20.79
C VAL A 308 2.82 11.65 19.37
N SER A 309 2.53 10.68 18.50
CA SER A 309 2.90 10.75 17.09
C SER A 309 1.82 11.42 16.25
N ILE A 310 2.20 11.94 15.05
CA ILE A 310 1.25 12.51 14.08
C ILE A 310 0.09 11.52 13.81
N ARG A 311 0.40 10.24 13.61
CA ARG A 311 -0.64 9.21 13.41
C ARG A 311 -1.59 9.08 14.60
N GLN A 312 -1.08 9.12 15.82
CA GLN A 312 -1.91 9.05 17.02
C GLN A 312 -2.78 10.28 17.20
N PHE A 313 -2.24 11.47 16.86
CA PHE A 313 -3.01 12.71 16.83
C PHE A 313 -4.21 12.61 15.89
N PHE A 314 -3.99 12.21 14.63
CA PHE A 314 -5.10 12.07 13.68
C PHE A 314 -6.07 10.95 14.08
N ALA A 315 -5.58 9.78 14.50
CA ALA A 315 -6.41 8.68 14.97
C ALA A 315 -7.31 9.10 16.15
N TYR A 316 -6.83 9.98 17.01
CA TYR A 316 -7.63 10.58 18.09
C TYR A 316 -8.67 11.55 17.52
N ARG A 317 -8.28 12.50 16.66
CA ARG A 317 -9.14 13.59 16.14
C ARG A 317 -10.28 13.13 15.24
N ILE A 318 -10.12 12.02 14.52
CA ILE A 318 -11.15 11.48 13.63
C ILE A 318 -12.18 10.59 14.35
N GLN A 319 -12.14 10.50 15.68
CA GLN A 319 -13.17 9.78 16.47
C GLN A 319 -14.31 10.72 16.86
N GLU A 320 -15.54 10.20 16.77
CA GLU A 320 -16.72 10.90 17.28
C GLU A 320 -16.89 10.67 18.78
N ARG A 321 -17.14 11.76 19.53
CA ARG A 321 -17.34 11.74 20.99
C ARG A 321 -18.58 12.53 21.36
N ALA A 322 -19.40 11.99 22.24
CA ALA A 322 -20.65 12.66 22.66
C ALA A 322 -20.42 14.02 23.33
N ARG A 323 -19.27 14.18 24.02
CA ARG A 323 -18.93 15.41 24.76
C ARG A 323 -18.14 16.44 23.95
N GLU A 324 -17.73 16.10 22.71
CA GLU A 324 -16.92 16.97 21.84
C GLU A 324 -17.74 17.45 20.65
N SER A 325 -17.51 18.69 20.22
CA SER A 325 -18.09 19.17 18.96
C SER A 325 -17.38 18.48 17.79
N SER A 326 -18.11 17.59 17.11
CA SER A 326 -17.59 16.80 16.00
C SER A 326 -17.76 17.51 14.63
N TYR A 327 -17.72 18.85 14.60
CA TYR A 327 -17.97 19.63 13.39
C TYR A 327 -16.99 19.35 12.25
N ILE A 328 -15.71 19.05 12.55
CA ILE A 328 -14.71 18.67 11.55
C ILE A 328 -15.19 17.49 10.73
N LEU A 329 -15.78 16.48 11.38
CA LEU A 329 -16.28 15.26 10.76
C LEU A 329 -17.51 15.48 9.87
N ARG A 330 -18.13 16.68 9.94
CA ARG A 330 -19.30 17.09 9.14
C ARG A 330 -18.93 17.96 7.93
N CYS A 331 -17.65 18.32 7.78
CA CYS A 331 -17.19 19.22 6.72
C CYS A 331 -16.99 18.55 5.36
N ARG A 332 -17.65 17.40 5.09
CA ARG A 332 -17.73 16.73 3.80
C ARG A 332 -16.39 16.67 3.05
N ARG A 333 -16.28 17.28 1.87
CA ARG A 333 -15.06 17.25 1.03
C ARG A 333 -13.87 17.97 1.69
N LEU A 334 -14.10 18.94 2.58
CA LEU A 334 -13.01 19.56 3.33
C LEU A 334 -12.44 18.59 4.39
N PHE A 335 -13.30 17.76 5.01
CA PHE A 335 -12.85 16.67 5.88
C PHE A 335 -12.04 15.62 5.10
N GLN A 336 -12.45 15.25 3.87
CA GLN A 336 -11.67 14.35 3.02
C GLN A 336 -10.28 14.95 2.72
N GLN A 337 -10.20 16.24 2.38
CA GLN A 337 -8.93 16.93 2.15
C GLN A 337 -8.05 16.91 3.40
N PHE A 338 -8.61 17.19 4.56
CA PHE A 338 -7.91 17.15 5.85
C PHE A 338 -7.33 15.76 6.16
N LEU A 339 -8.07 14.69 5.87
CA LEU A 339 -7.59 13.31 6.04
C LEU A 339 -6.41 13.01 5.12
N VAL A 340 -6.51 13.36 3.84
CA VAL A 340 -5.44 13.13 2.87
C VAL A 340 -4.18 13.91 3.26
N ASP A 341 -4.33 15.17 3.65
CA ASP A 341 -3.24 16.02 4.11
C ASP A 341 -2.57 15.43 5.37
N GLY A 342 -3.35 15.03 6.35
CA GLY A 342 -2.83 14.35 7.55
C GLY A 342 -2.07 13.06 7.25
N CYS A 343 -2.50 12.29 6.25
CA CYS A 343 -1.76 11.11 5.80
C CYS A 343 -0.43 11.50 5.16
N THR A 344 -0.41 12.54 4.33
CA THR A 344 0.83 13.04 3.72
C THR A 344 1.79 13.64 4.75
N MET A 345 1.29 14.30 5.82
CA MET A 345 2.10 14.71 6.98
C MET A 345 2.82 13.53 7.63
N ILE A 346 2.08 12.45 7.95
CA ILE A 346 2.65 11.24 8.58
C ILE A 346 3.77 10.67 7.73
N GLU A 347 3.58 10.66 6.43
CA GLU A 347 4.52 10.09 5.49
C GLU A 347 5.74 10.97 5.27
N THR A 348 5.52 12.29 5.09
CA THR A 348 6.61 13.27 4.99
C THR A 348 7.51 13.22 6.23
N ALA A 349 6.93 13.13 7.44
CA ALA A 349 7.69 12.99 8.66
C ALA A 349 8.58 11.73 8.67
N ARG A 350 8.05 10.59 8.18
CA ARG A 350 8.81 9.34 8.08
C ARG A 350 9.92 9.41 7.04
N LEU A 351 9.63 10.00 5.88
CA LEU A 351 10.62 10.14 4.80
C LEU A 351 11.70 11.15 5.14
N THR A 352 11.34 12.27 5.80
CA THR A 352 12.32 13.22 6.32
C THR A 352 13.24 12.56 7.35
N TYR A 353 12.67 11.80 8.30
CA TYR A 353 13.47 11.05 9.27
C TYR A 353 14.46 10.10 8.57
N ILE A 354 13.98 9.31 7.59
CA ILE A 354 14.85 8.41 6.81
C ILE A 354 15.96 9.22 6.12
N ARG A 355 15.61 10.34 5.47
CA ARG A 355 16.57 11.17 4.73
C ARG A 355 17.64 11.78 5.63
N THR A 356 17.25 12.29 6.79
CA THR A 356 18.20 12.94 7.72
C THR A 356 19.06 11.96 8.50
N HIS A 357 18.61 10.71 8.66
CA HIS A 357 19.35 9.68 9.41
C HIS A 357 20.10 8.68 8.52
N GLN A 358 20.05 8.82 7.21
CA GLN A 358 20.77 7.92 6.29
C GLN A 358 22.29 8.05 6.40
N GLN A 359 22.76 9.27 6.62
CA GLN A 359 24.18 9.54 6.83
C GLN A 359 24.73 8.91 8.13
N GLU A 360 23.85 8.65 9.11
CA GLU A 360 24.18 8.04 10.39
C GLU A 360 24.10 6.51 10.39
N LEU A 361 23.39 5.92 9.38
CA LEU A 361 23.17 4.47 9.27
C LEU A 361 24.01 3.88 8.16
N ARG A 362 24.93 3.00 8.52
CA ARG A 362 25.82 2.29 7.61
C ARG A 362 25.61 0.78 7.68
N SER A 363 25.92 0.07 6.62
CA SER A 363 25.92 -1.40 6.60
C SER A 363 27.19 -1.90 5.90
N GLU A 364 27.88 -2.83 6.53
CA GLU A 364 29.07 -3.46 6.01
C GLU A 364 29.11 -4.95 6.43
N LEU A 365 29.89 -5.74 5.74
CA LEU A 365 30.18 -7.12 6.14
C LEU A 365 31.08 -7.13 7.39
N TYR A 366 30.84 -8.10 8.27
CA TYR A 366 31.59 -8.23 9.53
C TYR A 366 33.11 -8.38 9.31
N CYS A 367 33.52 -9.15 8.30
CA CYS A 367 34.92 -9.31 7.94
C CYS A 367 35.54 -7.97 7.52
N GLY A 368 34.83 -7.16 6.71
CA GLY A 368 35.31 -5.84 6.31
C GLY A 368 35.51 -4.87 7.49
N LEU A 369 34.58 -4.88 8.46
CA LEU A 369 34.71 -4.09 9.69
C LEU A 369 35.86 -4.56 10.56
N ARG A 370 36.04 -5.89 10.71
CA ARG A 370 37.13 -6.46 11.48
C ARG A 370 38.48 -6.13 10.86
N ASP A 371 38.58 -6.22 9.54
CA ASP A 371 39.82 -5.94 8.80
C ASP A 371 40.15 -4.43 8.82
N ALA A 372 39.13 -3.56 8.75
CA ALA A 372 39.27 -2.11 8.93
C ALA A 372 39.75 -1.76 10.34
N HIS A 373 39.17 -2.36 11.37
CA HIS A 373 39.60 -2.20 12.76
C HIS A 373 41.04 -2.68 12.98
N GLY A 374 41.42 -3.83 12.39
CA GLY A 374 42.80 -4.35 12.41
C GLY A 374 43.82 -3.45 11.73
N ARG A 375 43.39 -2.61 10.75
CA ARG A 375 44.22 -1.58 10.11
C ARG A 375 44.23 -0.24 10.82
N GLY A 376 43.58 -0.12 11.98
CA GLY A 376 43.46 1.10 12.76
C GLY A 376 42.45 2.12 12.27
N GLU A 377 41.52 1.73 11.35
CA GLU A 377 40.42 2.61 10.91
C GLU A 377 39.35 2.69 11.99
N THR A 378 39.17 3.86 12.57
CA THR A 378 38.23 4.12 13.65
C THR A 378 37.00 4.94 13.19
N ASP A 379 37.03 5.51 11.97
CA ASP A 379 35.97 6.36 11.45
C ASP A 379 34.91 5.53 10.66
N PRO A 380 33.73 5.26 11.23
CA PRO A 380 32.66 4.49 10.58
C PRO A 380 32.10 5.20 9.35
N ALA A 381 32.27 6.50 9.21
CA ALA A 381 31.75 7.26 8.07
C ALA A 381 32.42 6.90 6.74
N LYS A 382 33.63 6.36 6.80
CA LYS A 382 34.41 5.91 5.61
C LYS A 382 34.06 4.48 5.17
N LEU A 383 33.27 3.74 5.98
CA LEU A 383 32.92 2.34 5.74
C LEU A 383 31.44 2.17 5.39
N GLY A 384 31.14 1.12 4.60
CA GLY A 384 29.79 0.66 4.32
C GLY A 384 29.01 1.46 3.27
N LYS A 385 27.74 1.09 3.10
CA LYS A 385 26.81 1.67 2.13
C LYS A 385 25.66 2.39 2.82
N LEU A 386 25.21 3.50 2.25
CA LEU A 386 24.03 4.19 2.71
C LEU A 386 22.76 3.33 2.50
N ILE A 387 21.88 3.30 3.50
CA ILE A 387 20.56 2.68 3.42
C ILE A 387 19.58 3.77 2.98
N VAL A 388 19.03 3.68 1.75
CA VAL A 388 18.16 4.72 1.19
C VAL A 388 16.72 4.58 1.68
N LEU A 389 16.01 3.52 1.33
CA LEU A 389 14.62 3.29 1.75
C LEU A 389 14.49 1.89 2.33
N PRO A 390 14.30 1.73 3.66
CA PRO A 390 14.30 0.41 4.29
C PRO A 390 13.10 -0.45 3.86
N GLU A 391 13.27 -1.77 3.89
CA GLU A 391 12.19 -2.73 3.60
C GLU A 391 10.98 -2.63 4.53
N THR A 392 11.12 -2.00 5.69
CA THR A 392 10.04 -1.72 6.64
C THR A 392 9.19 -0.51 6.26
N PHE A 393 9.60 0.27 5.25
CA PHE A 393 8.82 1.40 4.78
C PHE A 393 7.66 0.93 3.90
N THR A 394 6.46 0.96 4.44
CA THR A 394 5.23 0.48 3.79
C THR A 394 4.99 1.17 2.44
N GLY A 395 4.87 0.39 1.38
CA GLY A 395 4.66 0.89 0.01
C GLY A 395 5.95 1.20 -0.76
N GLY A 396 7.13 1.11 -0.14
CA GLY A 396 8.42 1.17 -0.84
C GLY A 396 8.67 -0.08 -1.69
N ALA A 397 9.49 0.03 -2.73
CA ALA A 397 9.76 -1.08 -3.65
C ALA A 397 10.30 -2.34 -2.93
N ARG A 398 11.24 -2.13 -1.97
CA ARG A 398 11.77 -3.25 -1.17
C ARG A 398 10.71 -3.89 -0.27
N ASN A 399 9.81 -3.09 0.33
CA ASN A 399 8.71 -3.60 1.14
C ASN A 399 7.74 -4.45 0.32
N MET A 400 7.42 -4.00 -0.88
CA MET A 400 6.56 -4.73 -1.82
C MET A 400 7.18 -6.06 -2.24
N MET A 401 8.46 -6.06 -2.59
CA MET A 401 9.22 -7.27 -2.94
C MET A 401 9.23 -8.28 -1.78
N GLN A 402 9.47 -7.82 -0.55
CA GLN A 402 9.48 -8.69 0.62
C GLN A 402 8.09 -9.31 0.88
N ASN A 403 7.01 -8.53 0.75
CA ASN A 403 5.65 -9.05 0.91
C ASN A 403 5.32 -10.11 -0.14
N TYR A 404 5.77 -9.89 -1.37
CA TYR A 404 5.62 -10.84 -2.45
C TYR A 404 6.36 -12.16 -2.16
N GLN A 405 7.65 -12.08 -1.82
CA GLN A 405 8.45 -13.25 -1.50
C GLN A 405 7.91 -14.02 -0.28
N ASP A 406 7.37 -13.31 0.71
CA ASP A 406 6.72 -13.97 1.86
C ASP A 406 5.46 -14.73 1.44
N ALA A 407 4.66 -14.18 0.52
CA ALA A 407 3.50 -14.86 -0.03
C ALA A 407 3.90 -16.10 -0.85
N MET A 408 4.99 -16.01 -1.63
CA MET A 408 5.55 -17.15 -2.37
C MET A 408 6.06 -18.25 -1.44
N ALA A 409 6.67 -17.91 -0.30
CA ALA A 409 7.07 -18.92 0.69
C ALA A 409 5.87 -19.69 1.26
N ILE A 410 4.73 -18.99 1.45
CA ILE A 410 3.48 -19.64 1.85
C ILE A 410 2.96 -20.55 0.72
N CYS A 411 3.00 -20.11 -0.54
CA CYS A 411 2.62 -20.93 -1.70
C CYS A 411 3.49 -22.20 -1.79
N ARG A 412 4.81 -22.09 -1.60
CA ARG A 412 5.72 -23.24 -1.59
C ARG A 412 5.35 -24.24 -0.47
N TRP A 413 4.98 -23.75 0.70
CA TRP A 413 4.62 -24.58 1.84
C TRP A 413 3.20 -25.13 1.76
N ALA A 414 2.22 -24.33 1.36
CA ALA A 414 0.81 -24.69 1.33
C ALA A 414 0.38 -25.36 0.02
N GLY A 415 1.13 -25.16 -1.05
CA GLY A 415 0.71 -25.39 -2.43
C GLY A 415 0.04 -24.15 -3.03
N TYR A 416 -0.60 -24.29 -4.17
CA TYR A 416 -1.31 -23.20 -4.83
C TYR A 416 -2.63 -22.88 -4.11
N PRO A 417 -3.11 -21.61 -4.17
CA PRO A 417 -4.42 -21.27 -3.62
C PRO A 417 -5.53 -21.89 -4.49
N GLU A 418 -6.59 -22.34 -3.87
CA GLU A 418 -7.74 -22.93 -4.53
C GLU A 418 -8.84 -21.91 -4.83
N LEU A 419 -9.02 -20.91 -3.96
CA LEU A 419 -10.04 -19.89 -4.16
C LEU A 419 -9.44 -18.47 -4.12
N PHE A 420 -9.92 -17.63 -5.06
CA PHE A 420 -9.70 -16.20 -5.08
C PHE A 420 -11.01 -15.47 -4.79
N ILE A 421 -11.02 -14.71 -3.72
CA ILE A 421 -12.20 -13.98 -3.28
C ILE A 421 -11.90 -12.49 -3.34
N THR A 422 -12.78 -11.76 -4.03
CA THR A 422 -12.71 -10.30 -4.08
C THR A 422 -13.88 -9.71 -3.30
N PHE A 423 -13.60 -9.13 -2.14
CA PHE A 423 -14.60 -8.52 -1.27
C PHE A 423 -14.57 -7.00 -1.40
N THR A 424 -15.64 -6.40 -1.92
CA THR A 424 -15.75 -4.97 -2.18
C THR A 424 -16.64 -4.28 -1.13
N CYS A 425 -16.19 -3.14 -0.64
CA CYS A 425 -16.98 -2.32 0.27
C CYS A 425 -18.28 -1.85 -0.38
N ASN A 426 -19.40 -2.02 0.30
CA ASN A 426 -20.68 -1.48 -0.10
C ASN A 426 -21.01 -0.22 0.73
N PRO A 427 -20.99 0.99 0.15
CA PRO A 427 -21.34 2.21 0.90
C PRO A 427 -22.81 2.29 1.32
N LYS A 428 -23.67 1.41 0.78
CA LYS A 428 -25.09 1.30 1.12
C LYS A 428 -25.37 0.36 2.30
N TRP A 429 -24.34 -0.17 2.97
CA TRP A 429 -24.60 -0.99 4.18
C TRP A 429 -25.42 -0.27 5.23
N PRO A 430 -26.40 -0.93 5.86
CA PRO A 430 -27.28 -0.33 6.86
C PRO A 430 -26.53 0.42 7.97
N GLU A 431 -25.42 -0.12 8.45
CA GLU A 431 -24.59 0.48 9.50
C GLU A 431 -23.99 1.83 9.05
N ILE A 432 -23.68 1.99 7.76
CA ILE A 432 -23.14 3.22 7.20
C ILE A 432 -24.28 4.22 6.92
N THR A 433 -25.35 3.75 6.28
CA THR A 433 -26.47 4.61 5.88
C THR A 433 -27.20 5.17 7.09
N ARG A 434 -27.55 4.34 8.09
CA ARG A 434 -28.17 4.81 9.34
C ARG A 434 -27.30 5.84 10.05
N PHE A 435 -25.99 5.51 10.21
CA PHE A 435 -25.05 6.41 10.87
C PHE A 435 -24.99 7.78 10.17
N CYS A 436 -24.93 7.80 8.84
CA CYS A 436 -24.85 9.04 8.07
C CYS A 436 -26.18 9.79 8.02
N GLN A 437 -27.31 9.11 7.81
CA GLN A 437 -28.64 9.72 7.73
C GLN A 437 -29.04 10.46 9.01
N HIS A 438 -28.82 9.89 10.18
CA HIS A 438 -29.05 10.55 11.47
C HIS A 438 -28.27 11.86 11.63
N ARG A 439 -27.25 12.08 10.79
CA ARG A 439 -26.38 13.26 10.83
C ARG A 439 -26.54 14.20 9.63
N GLY A 440 -27.47 13.89 8.71
CA GLY A 440 -27.68 14.64 7.47
C GLY A 440 -26.47 14.57 6.51
N LEU A 441 -25.75 13.44 6.52
CA LEU A 441 -24.55 13.21 5.71
C LEU A 441 -24.75 12.05 4.75
N GLN A 442 -23.94 12.05 3.69
CA GLN A 442 -23.85 10.93 2.77
C GLN A 442 -22.67 10.00 3.18
N PRO A 443 -22.70 8.71 2.80
CA PRO A 443 -21.59 7.79 3.07
C PRO A 443 -20.23 8.32 2.60
N VAL A 444 -20.17 8.97 1.46
CA VAL A 444 -18.94 9.56 0.90
C VAL A 444 -18.33 10.65 1.79
N ASP A 445 -19.13 11.30 2.61
CA ASP A 445 -18.69 12.35 3.54
C ASP A 445 -17.93 11.77 4.76
N ARG A 446 -18.09 10.45 5.03
CA ARG A 446 -17.55 9.77 6.21
C ARG A 446 -16.66 8.57 5.84
N PRO A 447 -15.52 8.80 5.17
CA PRO A 447 -14.58 7.74 4.83
C PRO A 447 -14.04 6.98 6.05
N ASP A 448 -14.05 7.61 7.22
CA ASP A 448 -13.70 7.00 8.50
C ASP A 448 -14.67 5.88 8.89
N ILE A 449 -15.96 6.09 8.72
CA ILE A 449 -17.01 5.10 9.00
C ILE A 449 -16.97 3.98 7.97
N ILE A 450 -16.83 4.31 6.68
CA ILE A 450 -16.67 3.33 5.60
C ILE A 450 -15.52 2.36 5.91
N CYS A 451 -14.35 2.87 6.26
CA CYS A 451 -13.18 2.05 6.54
C CYS A 451 -13.35 1.18 7.79
N ARG A 452 -13.98 1.70 8.85
CA ARG A 452 -14.21 0.97 10.10
C ARG A 452 -15.20 -0.18 9.88
N VAL A 453 -16.34 0.09 9.23
CA VAL A 453 -17.35 -0.94 8.91
C VAL A 453 -16.78 -2.00 7.98
N PHE A 454 -16.08 -1.60 6.91
CA PHE A 454 -15.42 -2.56 6.01
C PHE A 454 -14.41 -3.46 6.75
N LYS A 455 -13.60 -2.88 7.64
CA LYS A 455 -12.62 -3.65 8.42
C LYS A 455 -13.28 -4.67 9.32
N MET A 456 -14.38 -4.31 9.99
CA MET A 456 -15.13 -5.23 10.84
C MET A 456 -15.72 -6.40 10.04
N LYS A 457 -16.37 -6.10 8.90
CA LYS A 457 -16.94 -7.14 8.03
C LYS A 457 -15.88 -8.04 7.40
N LEU A 458 -14.72 -7.47 7.03
CA LEU A 458 -13.58 -8.25 6.56
C LEU A 458 -13.06 -9.21 7.65
N ASP A 459 -12.94 -8.75 8.89
CA ASP A 459 -12.51 -9.59 10.01
C ASP A 459 -13.52 -10.71 10.32
N MET A 460 -14.82 -10.43 10.16
CA MET A 460 -15.88 -11.44 10.26
C MET A 460 -15.78 -12.47 9.13
N LEU A 461 -15.58 -12.02 7.88
CA LEU A 461 -15.39 -12.89 6.72
C LEU A 461 -14.19 -13.84 6.91
N ILE A 462 -13.04 -13.32 7.32
CA ILE A 462 -11.86 -14.13 7.62
C ILE A 462 -12.12 -15.13 8.75
N ASN A 463 -12.90 -14.72 9.76
CA ASN A 463 -13.29 -15.62 10.83
C ASN A 463 -14.24 -16.74 10.36
N ASP A 464 -15.21 -16.42 9.48
CA ASP A 464 -16.10 -17.42 8.90
C ASP A 464 -15.33 -18.44 8.05
N ILE A 465 -14.38 -17.97 7.25
CA ILE A 465 -13.50 -18.86 6.47
C ILE A 465 -12.67 -19.77 7.39
N LYS A 466 -12.00 -19.21 8.38
CA LYS A 466 -11.01 -19.94 9.19
C LYS A 466 -11.60 -20.78 10.29
N LYS A 467 -12.59 -20.28 11.02
CA LYS A 467 -13.13 -20.94 12.21
C LYS A 467 -14.42 -21.69 11.93
N LYS A 468 -15.32 -21.10 11.13
CA LYS A 468 -16.54 -21.78 10.73
C LYS A 468 -16.32 -22.70 9.54
N GLN A 469 -15.17 -22.58 8.86
CA GLN A 469 -14.74 -23.47 7.78
C GLN A 469 -15.78 -23.59 6.65
N ILE A 470 -16.38 -22.45 6.26
CA ILE A 470 -17.48 -22.40 5.28
C ILE A 470 -17.11 -23.00 3.91
N PHE A 471 -15.84 -23.08 3.59
CA PHE A 471 -15.29 -23.74 2.40
C PHE A 471 -14.54 -25.04 2.73
N GLY A 472 -14.57 -25.51 3.98
CA GLY A 472 -13.76 -26.61 4.47
C GLY A 472 -12.52 -26.16 5.25
N GLU A 473 -11.64 -27.12 5.60
CA GLU A 473 -10.44 -26.85 6.37
C GLU A 473 -9.42 -26.03 5.56
N THR A 474 -8.97 -24.89 6.11
CA THR A 474 -8.02 -24.00 5.46
C THR A 474 -6.62 -24.16 6.03
N LYS A 475 -5.61 -24.24 5.17
CA LYS A 475 -4.19 -24.31 5.51
C LYS A 475 -3.58 -22.93 5.73
N ALA A 476 -3.91 -21.96 4.84
CA ALA A 476 -3.48 -20.57 4.95
C ALA A 476 -4.49 -19.61 4.31
N VAL A 477 -4.43 -18.34 4.73
CA VAL A 477 -5.19 -17.23 4.15
C VAL A 477 -4.27 -16.01 3.99
N ILE A 478 -4.28 -15.42 2.80
CA ILE A 478 -3.56 -14.18 2.51
C ILE A 478 -4.56 -13.18 1.95
N TYR A 479 -4.53 -11.91 2.42
CA TYR A 479 -5.25 -10.86 1.72
C TYR A 479 -4.46 -9.58 1.58
N THR A 480 -4.82 -8.79 0.56
CA THR A 480 -4.33 -7.43 0.32
C THR A 480 -5.51 -6.49 0.14
N ILE A 481 -5.40 -5.30 0.74
CA ILE A 481 -6.36 -4.21 0.58
C ILE A 481 -5.89 -3.29 -0.55
N GLU A 482 -6.78 -3.07 -1.49
CA GLU A 482 -6.64 -2.09 -2.58
C GLU A 482 -7.70 -1.00 -2.43
N PHE A 483 -7.36 0.25 -2.77
CA PHE A 483 -8.33 1.32 -2.85
C PHE A 483 -8.63 1.59 -4.32
N GLN A 484 -9.87 1.35 -4.74
CA GLN A 484 -10.30 1.56 -6.11
C GLN A 484 -10.10 3.02 -6.56
N LYS A 485 -10.16 3.29 -7.87
CA LYS A 485 -10.08 4.67 -8.41
C LYS A 485 -11.03 5.64 -7.68
N ARG A 486 -12.18 5.15 -7.22
CA ARG A 486 -13.18 5.89 -6.42
C ARG A 486 -12.92 5.88 -4.91
N GLY A 487 -11.78 5.36 -4.46
CA GLY A 487 -11.33 5.40 -3.06
C GLY A 487 -11.93 4.36 -2.13
N LEU A 488 -12.90 3.56 -2.52
CA LEU A 488 -13.48 2.53 -1.65
C LEU A 488 -12.51 1.37 -1.41
N PRO A 489 -12.42 0.84 -0.18
CA PRO A 489 -11.56 -0.30 0.12
C PRO A 489 -12.10 -1.60 -0.48
N HIS A 490 -11.19 -2.46 -0.90
CA HIS A 490 -11.41 -3.67 -1.65
C HIS A 490 -10.38 -4.70 -1.20
N ALA A 491 -10.81 -5.89 -0.81
CA ALA A 491 -9.93 -6.94 -0.34
C ALA A 491 -9.82 -8.05 -1.38
N HIS A 492 -8.60 -8.39 -1.77
CA HIS A 492 -8.27 -9.57 -2.55
C HIS A 492 -7.76 -10.64 -1.61
N ILE A 493 -8.43 -11.77 -1.51
CA ILE A 493 -8.19 -12.84 -0.57
C ILE A 493 -7.82 -14.10 -1.33
N LEU A 494 -6.70 -14.71 -0.99
CA LEU A 494 -6.25 -16.02 -1.45
C LEU A 494 -6.49 -17.05 -0.35
N LEU A 495 -7.16 -18.12 -0.69
CA LEU A 495 -7.49 -19.20 0.22
C LEU A 495 -6.77 -20.48 -0.17
N PHE A 496 -5.99 -21.02 0.75
CA PHE A 496 -5.26 -22.28 0.60
C PHE A 496 -5.97 -23.36 1.41
N MET A 497 -6.49 -24.37 0.73
CA MET A 497 -7.24 -25.46 1.37
C MET A 497 -6.29 -26.53 1.92
N ALA A 498 -6.78 -27.32 2.88
CA ALA A 498 -6.07 -28.51 3.35
C ALA A 498 -6.01 -29.57 2.23
N GLN A 499 -5.01 -30.47 2.27
CA GLN A 499 -4.75 -31.44 1.20
C GLN A 499 -5.98 -32.29 0.85
N LYS A 500 -6.78 -32.67 1.84
CA LYS A 500 -8.02 -33.44 1.65
C LYS A 500 -9.12 -32.72 0.90
N GLU A 501 -9.04 -31.37 0.84
CA GLU A 501 -10.03 -30.50 0.18
C GLU A 501 -9.57 -30.03 -1.19
N LYS A 502 -8.39 -30.44 -1.66
CA LYS A 502 -7.78 -29.92 -2.89
C LYS A 502 -8.37 -30.48 -4.19
N ASN A 503 -8.88 -31.69 -4.16
CA ASN A 503 -9.45 -32.34 -5.35
C ASN A 503 -10.93 -31.95 -5.53
N LEU A 504 -11.17 -30.72 -5.97
CA LEU A 504 -12.53 -30.27 -6.27
C LEU A 504 -12.91 -30.70 -7.68
N THR A 505 -13.97 -31.50 -7.76
CA THR A 505 -14.63 -31.84 -9.02
C THR A 505 -15.53 -30.67 -9.48
N ALA A 506 -15.97 -30.68 -10.72
CA ALA A 506 -16.89 -29.68 -11.27
C ALA A 506 -18.16 -29.53 -10.39
N GLU A 507 -18.69 -30.62 -9.86
CA GLU A 507 -19.87 -30.65 -9.00
C GLU A 507 -19.61 -29.96 -7.65
N LYS A 508 -18.41 -30.15 -7.07
CA LYS A 508 -18.02 -29.44 -5.84
C LYS A 508 -17.81 -27.95 -6.07
N ILE A 509 -17.30 -27.56 -7.25
CA ILE A 509 -17.20 -26.15 -7.65
C ILE A 509 -18.59 -25.53 -7.71
N ASP A 510 -19.56 -26.19 -8.33
CA ASP A 510 -20.95 -25.75 -8.44
C ASP A 510 -21.67 -25.63 -7.08
N GLN A 511 -21.28 -26.40 -6.08
CA GLN A 511 -21.78 -26.27 -4.71
C GLN A 511 -21.27 -25.00 -4.00
N ILE A 512 -20.08 -24.55 -4.37
CA ILE A 512 -19.41 -23.40 -3.75
C ILE A 512 -19.68 -22.11 -4.53
N ILE A 513 -19.63 -22.17 -5.86
CA ILE A 513 -19.67 -21.00 -6.75
C ILE A 513 -20.89 -21.09 -7.69
N CYS A 514 -21.70 -20.05 -7.68
CA CYS A 514 -22.83 -19.86 -8.59
C CYS A 514 -22.57 -18.70 -9.55
N ALA A 515 -22.97 -18.85 -10.81
CA ALA A 515 -22.88 -17.82 -11.83
C ALA A 515 -24.19 -17.67 -12.63
N GLU A 516 -25.33 -17.96 -12.00
CA GLU A 516 -26.67 -17.92 -12.60
C GLU A 516 -27.58 -16.94 -11.84
N ILE A 517 -28.58 -16.41 -12.54
CA ILE A 517 -29.66 -15.63 -11.92
C ILE A 517 -30.57 -16.59 -11.15
N PRO A 518 -30.81 -16.38 -9.83
CA PRO A 518 -31.74 -17.17 -9.04
C PRO A 518 -33.17 -17.06 -9.58
N ASP A 519 -34.01 -17.96 -9.11
CA ASP A 519 -35.44 -17.89 -9.40
C ASP A 519 -36.12 -16.89 -8.45
N GLU A 520 -36.73 -15.87 -9.01
CA GLU A 520 -37.42 -14.81 -8.26
C GLU A 520 -38.60 -15.38 -7.43
N ASN A 521 -39.31 -16.37 -7.97
CA ASN A 521 -40.49 -16.95 -7.30
C ASN A 521 -40.13 -17.87 -6.11
N THR A 522 -38.96 -18.51 -6.16
CA THR A 522 -38.52 -19.46 -5.12
C THR A 522 -37.63 -18.81 -4.08
N ASP A 523 -36.83 -17.77 -4.44
CA ASP A 523 -35.89 -17.13 -3.53
C ASP A 523 -35.69 -15.64 -3.89
N LEU A 524 -36.75 -14.86 -3.66
CA LEU A 524 -36.77 -13.42 -3.93
C LEU A 524 -35.63 -12.66 -3.24
N ALA A 525 -35.26 -13.05 -2.01
CA ALA A 525 -34.18 -12.38 -1.26
C ALA A 525 -32.81 -12.56 -1.95
N TYR A 526 -32.53 -13.78 -2.42
CA TYR A 526 -31.29 -14.07 -3.13
C TYR A 526 -31.30 -13.44 -4.54
N TYR A 527 -32.42 -13.48 -5.24
CA TYR A 527 -32.61 -12.81 -6.53
C TYR A 527 -32.28 -11.31 -6.42
N ASN A 528 -32.85 -10.61 -5.44
CA ASN A 528 -32.59 -9.19 -5.24
C ASN A 528 -31.11 -8.89 -4.97
N VAL A 529 -30.45 -9.68 -4.13
CA VAL A 529 -29.03 -9.49 -3.83
C VAL A 529 -28.15 -9.73 -5.07
N VAL A 530 -28.46 -10.75 -5.89
CA VAL A 530 -27.72 -11.01 -7.14
C VAL A 530 -27.97 -9.89 -8.16
N SER A 531 -29.21 -9.45 -8.31
CA SER A 531 -29.60 -8.37 -9.24
C SER A 531 -28.89 -7.06 -8.90
N ASP A 532 -28.82 -6.70 -7.61
CA ASP A 532 -28.21 -5.46 -7.18
C ASP A 532 -26.67 -5.50 -7.25
N LEU A 533 -26.07 -6.61 -6.85
CA LEU A 533 -24.65 -6.66 -6.53
C LEU A 533 -23.81 -7.50 -7.49
N MET A 534 -24.37 -8.51 -8.16
CA MET A 534 -23.60 -9.51 -8.90
C MET A 534 -23.81 -9.51 -10.41
N ILE A 535 -24.52 -8.53 -10.97
CA ILE A 535 -24.71 -8.35 -12.42
C ILE A 535 -23.71 -7.34 -12.96
N HIS A 536 -22.90 -7.77 -13.94
CA HIS A 536 -22.00 -6.91 -14.70
C HIS A 536 -22.74 -6.15 -15.81
N GLY A 537 -22.49 -4.88 -15.95
CA GLY A 537 -23.04 -4.09 -17.04
C GLY A 537 -24.19 -3.15 -16.65
N PRO A 538 -24.93 -2.63 -17.62
CA PRO A 538 -24.80 -2.90 -19.06
C PRO A 538 -23.48 -2.37 -19.66
N CYS A 539 -22.98 -3.09 -20.68
CA CYS A 539 -21.78 -2.73 -21.44
C CYS A 539 -21.89 -3.27 -22.88
N GLY A 540 -20.91 -3.04 -23.74
CA GLY A 540 -20.95 -3.43 -25.14
C GLY A 540 -21.85 -2.48 -25.96
N ALA A 541 -22.63 -3.02 -26.88
CA ALA A 541 -23.56 -2.25 -27.72
C ALA A 541 -24.61 -1.48 -26.89
N ALA A 542 -25.04 -2.03 -25.76
CA ALA A 542 -26.01 -1.40 -24.86
C ALA A 542 -25.46 -0.18 -24.11
N ASN A 543 -24.15 -0.14 -23.82
CA ASN A 543 -23.50 1.04 -23.22
C ASN A 543 -22.00 1.07 -23.58
N LYS A 544 -21.68 1.76 -24.67
CA LYS A 544 -20.30 1.95 -25.15
C LYS A 544 -19.42 2.77 -24.19
N ASN A 545 -20.03 3.62 -23.36
CA ASN A 545 -19.32 4.48 -22.39
C ASN A 545 -19.14 3.82 -21.03
N SER A 546 -19.49 2.54 -20.86
CA SER A 546 -19.29 1.83 -19.61
C SER A 546 -17.79 1.79 -19.24
N PRO A 547 -17.43 1.96 -17.95
CA PRO A 547 -16.02 1.99 -17.50
C PRO A 547 -15.21 0.71 -17.81
N CYS A 548 -15.90 -0.39 -18.15
CA CYS A 548 -15.24 -1.63 -18.55
C CYS A 548 -14.94 -1.71 -20.05
N MET A 549 -15.40 -0.74 -20.84
CA MET A 549 -15.20 -0.73 -22.28
C MET A 549 -13.82 -0.15 -22.63
N ASP A 550 -13.13 -0.84 -23.54
CA ASP A 550 -11.94 -0.37 -24.22
C ASP A 550 -12.02 -0.83 -25.70
N LYS A 551 -11.88 0.10 -26.64
CA LYS A 551 -11.94 -0.16 -28.08
C LYS A 551 -13.12 -1.06 -28.47
N GLU A 552 -14.34 -0.68 -28.04
CA GLU A 552 -15.61 -1.35 -28.29
C GLU A 552 -15.79 -2.76 -27.66
N LYS A 553 -14.81 -3.27 -26.93
CA LYS A 553 -14.89 -4.57 -26.25
C LYS A 553 -14.86 -4.39 -24.72
N CYS A 554 -15.58 -5.28 -24.03
CA CYS A 554 -15.54 -5.32 -22.57
C CYS A 554 -14.22 -5.92 -22.09
N THR A 555 -13.40 -5.17 -21.33
CA THR A 555 -12.11 -5.64 -20.77
C THR A 555 -12.26 -6.82 -19.80
N LYS A 556 -13.49 -7.12 -19.35
CA LYS A 556 -13.83 -8.25 -18.49
C LYS A 556 -14.42 -9.43 -19.29
N LEU A 557 -14.45 -9.31 -20.60
CA LEU A 557 -14.96 -10.34 -21.52
C LEU A 557 -16.42 -10.76 -21.22
N PHE A 558 -17.28 -9.78 -20.91
CA PHE A 558 -18.74 -9.99 -20.87
C PHE A 558 -19.37 -9.60 -22.22
N PRO A 559 -20.47 -10.29 -22.63
CA PRO A 559 -21.13 -11.44 -22.01
C PRO A 559 -20.30 -12.72 -22.09
N LYS A 560 -20.43 -13.60 -21.08
CA LYS A 560 -19.85 -14.94 -21.09
C LYS A 560 -20.66 -15.88 -21.99
N LYS A 561 -20.21 -17.11 -22.20
CA LYS A 561 -20.98 -18.14 -22.96
C LYS A 561 -21.98 -18.83 -22.05
N PHE A 562 -23.10 -19.30 -22.61
CA PHE A 562 -23.95 -20.26 -21.94
C PHE A 562 -23.25 -21.63 -21.89
N VAL A 563 -23.34 -22.30 -20.74
CA VAL A 563 -22.73 -23.61 -20.47
C VAL A 563 -23.65 -24.38 -19.53
N GLU A 564 -24.00 -25.60 -19.89
CA GLU A 564 -24.91 -26.44 -19.09
C GLU A 564 -24.27 -26.97 -17.81
N ASN A 565 -22.99 -27.29 -17.84
CA ASN A 565 -22.21 -27.79 -16.68
C ASN A 565 -20.88 -27.03 -16.53
N THR A 566 -20.46 -26.86 -15.32
CA THR A 566 -19.09 -26.34 -15.03
C THR A 566 -18.06 -27.33 -15.55
N TYR A 567 -17.02 -26.83 -16.19
CA TYR A 567 -15.84 -27.62 -16.57
C TYR A 567 -14.56 -26.80 -16.43
N ILE A 568 -13.44 -27.50 -16.41
CA ILE A 568 -12.12 -26.89 -16.40
C ILE A 568 -11.61 -26.90 -17.85
N ASP A 569 -11.27 -25.72 -18.38
CA ASP A 569 -10.75 -25.59 -19.75
C ASP A 569 -9.33 -26.14 -19.89
N LYS A 570 -8.81 -26.21 -21.13
CA LYS A 570 -7.44 -26.70 -21.43
C LYS A 570 -6.35 -25.86 -20.77
N SER A 571 -6.64 -24.62 -20.42
CA SER A 571 -5.74 -23.70 -19.71
C SER A 571 -5.87 -23.80 -18.20
N GLY A 572 -6.76 -24.67 -17.69
CA GLY A 572 -6.98 -24.91 -16.28
C GLY A 572 -7.91 -23.91 -15.58
N TYR A 573 -8.63 -23.06 -16.32
CA TYR A 573 -9.61 -22.15 -15.75
C TYR A 573 -11.00 -22.79 -15.65
N ALA A 574 -11.71 -22.52 -14.58
CA ALA A 574 -13.09 -22.97 -14.45
C ALA A 574 -14.03 -22.11 -15.32
N VAL A 575 -14.76 -22.78 -16.18
CA VAL A 575 -15.89 -22.20 -16.93
C VAL A 575 -17.15 -22.59 -16.18
N TYR A 576 -17.76 -21.61 -15.49
CA TYR A 576 -18.89 -21.85 -14.59
C TYR A 576 -20.18 -22.07 -15.34
N ARG A 577 -21.03 -22.93 -14.81
CA ARG A 577 -22.38 -23.20 -15.30
C ARG A 577 -23.19 -21.91 -15.43
N ARG A 578 -23.81 -21.72 -16.62
CA ARG A 578 -24.66 -20.59 -16.99
C ARG A 578 -25.70 -21.09 -17.97
N ARG A 579 -26.79 -21.62 -17.45
CA ARG A 579 -27.84 -22.21 -18.31
C ARG A 579 -28.70 -21.12 -18.93
N ASN A 580 -29.18 -21.41 -20.16
CA ASN A 580 -30.16 -20.55 -20.85
C ASN A 580 -31.57 -20.88 -20.35
N ASN A 581 -31.91 -20.39 -19.16
CA ASN A 581 -33.19 -20.68 -18.49
C ASN A 581 -34.21 -19.53 -18.62
N GLY A 582 -33.94 -18.54 -19.49
CA GLY A 582 -34.84 -17.41 -19.75
C GLY A 582 -34.87 -16.34 -18.64
N ARG A 583 -34.17 -16.53 -17.52
CA ARG A 583 -34.14 -15.57 -16.41
C ARG A 583 -33.32 -14.34 -16.75
N THR A 584 -33.88 -13.19 -16.51
CA THR A 584 -33.24 -11.89 -16.78
C THR A 584 -33.37 -10.93 -15.61
N VAL A 585 -32.49 -9.94 -15.58
CA VAL A 585 -32.54 -8.80 -14.66
C VAL A 585 -32.50 -7.52 -15.47
N GLU A 586 -33.45 -6.61 -15.24
CA GLU A 586 -33.40 -5.29 -15.86
C GLU A 586 -32.43 -4.37 -15.10
N LYS A 587 -31.51 -3.77 -15.85
CA LYS A 587 -30.54 -2.81 -15.30
C LYS A 587 -30.35 -1.65 -16.27
N SER A 588 -30.72 -0.46 -15.83
CA SER A 588 -30.67 0.76 -16.66
C SER A 588 -31.41 0.61 -18.01
N GLY A 589 -32.60 -0.01 -18.02
CA GLY A 589 -33.41 -0.24 -19.21
C GLY A 589 -32.93 -1.36 -20.12
N VAL A 590 -31.97 -2.18 -19.69
CA VAL A 590 -31.42 -3.29 -20.47
C VAL A 590 -31.65 -4.60 -19.72
N LEU A 591 -32.24 -5.61 -20.42
CA LEU A 591 -32.40 -6.96 -19.89
C LEU A 591 -31.07 -7.73 -20.00
N LEU A 592 -30.55 -8.19 -18.87
CA LEU A 592 -29.29 -8.94 -18.74
C LEU A 592 -29.60 -10.35 -18.22
N ASP A 593 -29.06 -11.36 -18.86
CA ASP A 593 -29.23 -12.78 -18.51
C ASP A 593 -28.03 -13.34 -17.71
N SER A 594 -28.01 -14.65 -17.45
CA SER A 594 -26.96 -15.32 -16.67
C SER A 594 -25.56 -15.18 -17.27
N ARG A 595 -25.38 -14.77 -18.52
CA ARG A 595 -24.08 -14.46 -19.13
C ARG A 595 -23.39 -13.26 -18.49
N TYR A 596 -24.13 -12.40 -17.81
CA TYR A 596 -23.63 -11.20 -17.14
C TYR A 596 -23.43 -11.39 -15.63
N VAL A 597 -23.77 -12.55 -15.06
CA VAL A 597 -23.61 -12.81 -13.63
C VAL A 597 -22.14 -13.00 -13.28
N ILE A 598 -21.67 -12.34 -12.22
CA ILE A 598 -20.32 -12.49 -11.65
C ILE A 598 -20.33 -13.72 -10.74
N PRO A 599 -19.34 -14.65 -10.87
CA PRO A 599 -19.26 -15.81 -10.01
C PRO A 599 -19.21 -15.43 -8.53
N HIS A 600 -20.05 -16.07 -7.71
CA HIS A 600 -20.21 -15.71 -6.31
C HIS A 600 -20.59 -16.92 -5.45
N ASN A 601 -20.48 -16.77 -4.13
CA ASN A 601 -20.98 -17.72 -3.16
C ASN A 601 -22.25 -17.17 -2.50
N ARG A 602 -23.34 -17.94 -2.52
CA ARG A 602 -24.64 -17.52 -1.97
C ARG A 602 -24.55 -17.11 -0.50
N PHE A 603 -23.90 -17.91 0.34
CA PHE A 603 -23.76 -17.60 1.77
C PHE A 603 -23.08 -16.24 2.00
N LEU A 604 -21.99 -15.98 1.27
CA LEU A 604 -21.23 -14.74 1.46
C LEU A 604 -22.03 -13.51 1.04
N ILE A 605 -22.66 -13.52 -0.15
CA ILE A 605 -23.35 -12.31 -0.61
C ILE A 605 -24.62 -12.01 0.19
N MET A 606 -25.34 -13.04 0.63
CA MET A 606 -26.53 -12.88 1.49
C MET A 606 -26.13 -12.35 2.86
N LYS A 607 -25.09 -12.91 3.50
CA LYS A 607 -24.66 -12.51 4.82
C LYS A 607 -24.03 -11.11 4.86
N TYR A 608 -23.21 -10.76 3.87
CA TYR A 608 -22.44 -9.51 3.88
C TYR A 608 -23.06 -8.38 3.06
N GLY A 609 -24.04 -8.64 2.21
CA GLY A 609 -24.71 -7.62 1.40
C GLY A 609 -23.70 -6.79 0.58
N ALA A 610 -22.74 -7.46 -0.07
CA ALA A 610 -21.64 -6.82 -0.79
C ALA A 610 -21.34 -7.53 -2.11
N HIS A 611 -20.73 -6.81 -3.03
CA HIS A 611 -20.14 -7.42 -4.22
C HIS A 611 -18.96 -8.30 -3.80
N ILE A 612 -19.15 -9.63 -3.88
CA ILE A 612 -18.16 -10.63 -3.51
C ILE A 612 -17.99 -11.61 -4.66
N ASN A 613 -16.96 -11.40 -5.47
CA ASN A 613 -16.58 -12.34 -6.51
C ASN A 613 -15.79 -13.50 -5.88
N VAL A 614 -16.15 -14.74 -6.24
CA VAL A 614 -15.46 -15.97 -5.81
C VAL A 614 -15.09 -16.74 -7.06
N GLU A 615 -13.81 -16.97 -7.24
CA GLU A 615 -13.28 -17.70 -8.40
C GLU A 615 -12.44 -18.89 -7.95
N TRP A 616 -12.56 -19.97 -8.65
CA TRP A 616 -11.67 -21.12 -8.54
C TRP A 616 -10.35 -20.79 -9.21
N CYS A 617 -9.25 -21.03 -8.51
CA CYS A 617 -7.88 -20.84 -8.99
C CYS A 617 -7.28 -22.17 -9.38
N ASN A 618 -6.80 -22.29 -10.60
CA ASN A 618 -5.99 -23.42 -11.01
C ASN A 618 -4.58 -22.95 -11.39
N GLN A 619 -3.59 -23.65 -10.80
CA GLN A 619 -2.18 -23.76 -11.16
C GLN A 619 -1.35 -22.49 -11.56
N HIS A 620 -0.12 -22.71 -12.01
CA HIS A 620 1.01 -21.81 -12.22
C HIS A 620 0.72 -20.41 -12.80
N ARG A 621 -0.18 -20.27 -13.78
CA ARG A 621 -0.45 -18.96 -14.45
C ARG A 621 -1.31 -18.03 -13.61
N SER A 622 -2.20 -18.59 -12.79
CA SER A 622 -3.06 -17.80 -11.88
C SER A 622 -2.25 -17.05 -10.83
N ILE A 623 -1.13 -17.59 -10.38
CA ILE A 623 -0.29 -16.98 -9.35
C ILE A 623 0.33 -15.66 -9.82
N LYS A 624 0.87 -15.58 -11.05
CA LYS A 624 1.39 -14.30 -11.59
C LYS A 624 0.32 -13.22 -11.61
N TYR A 625 -0.90 -13.57 -11.99
CA TYR A 625 -2.02 -12.64 -12.07
C TYR A 625 -2.53 -12.23 -10.67
N LEU A 626 -2.62 -13.18 -9.77
CA LEU A 626 -3.05 -12.98 -8.38
C LEU A 626 -2.03 -12.15 -7.61
N PHE A 627 -0.74 -12.42 -7.78
CA PHE A 627 0.33 -11.66 -7.13
C PHE A 627 0.53 -10.26 -7.73
N LYS A 628 0.07 -9.99 -8.95
CA LYS A 628 -0.02 -8.63 -9.48
C LYS A 628 -0.87 -7.73 -8.56
N TYR A 629 -1.93 -8.26 -7.97
CA TYR A 629 -2.76 -7.55 -7.00
C TYR A 629 -2.09 -7.44 -5.62
N ILE A 630 -1.36 -8.46 -5.18
CA ILE A 630 -0.60 -8.41 -3.92
C ILE A 630 0.59 -7.44 -4.03
N ASN A 631 1.23 -7.37 -5.19
CA ASN A 631 2.32 -6.43 -5.48
C ASN A 631 1.85 -5.03 -5.90
N LYS A 632 0.58 -4.88 -6.23
CA LYS A 632 0.00 -3.58 -6.51
C LYS A 632 -0.10 -2.79 -5.20
N GLY A 633 1.04 -2.34 -4.69
CA GLY A 633 1.07 -1.24 -3.75
C GLY A 633 0.25 -0.10 -4.34
N ASN A 634 0.12 1.00 -3.63
CA ASN A 634 -0.60 2.22 -4.05
C ASN A 634 -0.68 2.32 -5.58
N ASP A 635 -1.84 2.68 -6.14
CA ASP A 635 -2.03 2.86 -7.58
C ASP A 635 -0.82 3.56 -8.21
N ARG A 636 0.11 2.78 -8.72
CA ARG A 636 1.27 3.30 -9.44
C ARG A 636 0.92 3.32 -10.92
N ILE A 637 1.05 4.50 -11.52
CA ILE A 637 1.31 4.59 -12.94
C ILE A 637 2.58 3.80 -13.18
N THR A 638 2.59 2.92 -14.16
CA THR A 638 3.75 2.11 -14.57
C THR A 638 4.98 3.00 -14.59
N VAL A 639 5.90 2.81 -13.65
CA VAL A 639 7.19 3.49 -13.71
C VAL A 639 7.93 2.88 -14.88
N ALA A 640 7.99 3.59 -15.98
CA ALA A 640 9.05 3.36 -16.94
C ALA A 640 10.34 3.67 -16.20
N PHE A 641 11.15 2.64 -15.94
CA PHE A 641 12.53 2.87 -15.52
C PHE A 641 13.16 3.72 -16.63
N ALA A 642 13.43 4.99 -16.34
CA ALA A 642 14.22 5.82 -17.23
C ALA A 642 15.55 5.06 -17.44
N LYS A 643 15.79 4.62 -18.65
CA LYS A 643 17.09 4.09 -19.06
C LYS A 643 18.06 5.25 -18.93
N SER A 644 18.91 5.26 -17.93
CA SER A 644 20.09 6.10 -17.98
C SER A 644 21.01 5.49 -19.04
N ALA A 645 21.04 6.13 -20.21
CA ALA A 645 21.87 5.75 -21.33
C ALA A 645 23.30 6.28 -21.21
N ASP A 646 23.71 6.81 -20.07
CA ASP A 646 25.05 7.33 -19.85
C ASP A 646 25.74 6.64 -18.67
N THR A 647 26.75 5.85 -19.01
CA THR A 647 27.58 5.01 -18.11
C THR A 647 28.62 5.80 -17.31
N ASN A 648 28.59 7.13 -17.27
CA ASN A 648 29.67 7.94 -16.67
C ASN A 648 29.22 8.99 -15.64
N LEU A 649 27.96 9.01 -15.21
CA LEU A 649 27.57 9.81 -14.06
C LEU A 649 26.90 8.89 -13.03
N ASN A 650 27.45 8.85 -11.80
CA ASN A 650 26.83 8.26 -10.63
C ASN A 650 25.56 9.04 -10.29
N VAL A 651 24.49 8.89 -11.09
CA VAL A 651 23.18 9.43 -10.77
C VAL A 651 22.63 8.63 -9.60
N VAL A 652 22.78 9.15 -8.40
CA VAL A 652 22.14 8.62 -7.21
C VAL A 652 20.64 8.73 -7.41
N VAL A 653 20.01 7.60 -7.72
CA VAL A 653 18.55 7.52 -7.87
C VAL A 653 17.91 7.82 -6.53
N ASP A 654 17.25 8.99 -6.40
CA ASP A 654 16.52 9.36 -5.19
C ASP A 654 15.20 8.57 -5.10
N GLU A 655 15.25 7.41 -4.41
CA GLU A 655 14.10 6.52 -4.20
C GLU A 655 12.92 7.23 -3.48
N ILE A 656 13.19 8.27 -2.70
CA ILE A 656 12.17 9.03 -1.98
C ILE A 656 11.40 9.92 -2.97
N ASN A 657 12.08 10.59 -3.89
CA ASN A 657 11.43 11.40 -4.91
C ASN A 657 10.62 10.52 -5.86
N GLN A 658 11.16 9.39 -6.32
CA GLN A 658 10.41 8.41 -7.11
C GLN A 658 9.16 7.88 -6.39
N TYR A 659 9.24 7.71 -5.09
CA TYR A 659 8.08 7.30 -4.29
C TYR A 659 6.97 8.35 -4.31
N TYR A 660 7.29 9.63 -4.25
CA TYR A 660 6.30 10.71 -4.30
C TYR A 660 5.66 10.88 -5.68
N ASP A 661 6.43 10.77 -6.76
CA ASP A 661 5.97 11.07 -8.12
C ASP A 661 4.92 10.07 -8.64
N CYS A 662 4.90 8.88 -8.10
CA CYS A 662 4.03 7.79 -8.56
C CYS A 662 2.80 7.56 -7.69
N ARG A 663 2.45 8.49 -6.77
CA ARG A 663 1.52 8.19 -5.70
C ARG A 663 0.21 8.97 -5.79
N TYR A 664 -0.90 8.24 -5.63
CA TYR A 664 -2.24 8.79 -5.37
C TYR A 664 -2.71 8.40 -3.97
N VAL A 665 -3.32 9.34 -3.23
CA VAL A 665 -3.92 9.08 -1.92
C VAL A 665 -5.38 9.51 -1.92
N SER A 666 -6.27 8.59 -1.57
CA SER A 666 -7.69 8.84 -1.32
C SER A 666 -7.98 9.02 0.17
N ALA A 667 -9.15 9.58 0.50
CA ALA A 667 -9.54 9.77 1.90
C ALA A 667 -9.69 8.44 2.67
N CYS A 668 -10.22 7.38 2.04
CA CYS A 668 -10.31 6.06 2.68
C CYS A 668 -8.94 5.44 2.91
N GLU A 669 -8.00 5.56 1.96
CA GLU A 669 -6.62 5.10 2.17
C GLU A 669 -5.95 5.86 3.30
N ALA A 670 -6.15 7.17 3.37
CA ALA A 670 -5.64 8.02 4.45
C ALA A 670 -6.12 7.53 5.82
N VAL A 671 -7.42 7.31 5.98
CA VAL A 671 -8.01 6.77 7.22
C VAL A 671 -7.46 5.40 7.56
N TRP A 672 -7.38 4.48 6.59
CA TRP A 672 -6.86 3.12 6.80
C TRP A 672 -5.46 3.14 7.40
N ARG A 673 -4.60 4.01 6.87
CA ARG A 673 -3.23 4.20 7.35
C ARG A 673 -3.17 4.90 8.72
N MET A 674 -4.02 5.92 8.96
CA MET A 674 -4.10 6.61 10.23
C MET A 674 -4.53 5.67 11.37
N LEU A 675 -5.55 4.85 11.15
CA LEU A 675 -6.01 3.86 12.12
C LEU A 675 -5.02 2.69 12.27
N GLY A 676 -4.07 2.55 11.35
CA GLY A 676 -3.05 1.50 11.38
C GLY A 676 -3.59 0.13 11.02
N PHE A 677 -4.62 0.08 10.20
CA PHE A 677 -5.13 -1.17 9.66
C PHE A 677 -4.13 -1.78 8.69
N GLN A 678 -4.01 -3.11 8.72
CA GLN A 678 -3.08 -3.84 7.87
C GLN A 678 -3.56 -3.80 6.42
N ILE A 679 -2.64 -3.49 5.50
CA ILE A 679 -2.89 -3.57 4.05
C ILE A 679 -2.63 -5.00 3.57
N HIS A 680 -1.60 -5.65 4.09
CA HIS A 680 -1.26 -7.04 3.80
C HIS A 680 -1.45 -7.89 5.05
N TYR A 681 -2.22 -8.96 4.93
CA TYR A 681 -2.48 -9.91 5.99
C TYR A 681 -2.04 -11.31 5.57
N ARG A 682 -1.46 -12.04 6.50
CA ARG A 682 -1.07 -13.44 6.36
C ARG A 682 -1.45 -14.20 7.61
N ASP A 683 -2.16 -15.30 7.43
CA ASP A 683 -2.55 -16.14 8.56
C ASP A 683 -1.38 -16.98 9.06
N VAL A 684 -0.62 -17.57 8.14
CA VAL A 684 0.64 -18.20 8.48
C VAL A 684 1.73 -17.14 8.46
N SER A 685 2.42 -16.95 9.59
CA SER A 685 3.53 -16.02 9.67
C SER A 685 4.73 -16.55 8.88
N VAL A 686 5.53 -15.63 8.32
CA VAL A 686 6.77 -15.96 7.62
C VAL A 686 7.94 -15.39 8.42
N GLU A 687 8.86 -16.26 8.80
CA GLU A 687 10.13 -15.87 9.39
C GLU A 687 11.19 -15.76 8.30
N ARG A 688 11.74 -14.54 8.14
CA ARG A 688 12.78 -14.26 7.15
C ARG A 688 14.13 -14.69 7.70
N LEU A 689 14.76 -15.62 7.02
CA LEU A 689 16.01 -16.26 7.42
C LEU A 689 17.17 -15.67 6.61
N SER A 690 17.97 -14.83 7.25
CA SER A 690 19.25 -14.37 6.72
C SER A 690 20.31 -15.46 6.92
N PHE A 691 21.24 -15.57 5.98
CA PHE A 691 22.41 -16.43 6.04
C PHE A 691 23.60 -15.71 5.41
N HIS A 692 24.79 -16.15 5.71
CA HIS A 692 26.03 -15.53 5.28
C HIS A 692 27.15 -16.58 5.25
N LEU A 693 28.18 -16.33 4.47
CA LEU A 693 29.42 -17.09 4.54
C LEU A 693 30.16 -16.81 5.86
N PRO A 694 31.15 -17.63 6.24
CA PRO A 694 31.95 -17.40 7.44
C PRO A 694 32.51 -15.96 7.47
N GLY A 695 32.25 -15.23 8.53
CA GLY A 695 32.72 -13.84 8.70
C GLY A 695 31.98 -12.77 7.83
N GLN A 696 31.01 -13.16 7.00
CA GLN A 696 30.34 -12.22 6.07
C GLN A 696 28.92 -11.82 6.51
N GLN A 697 28.61 -11.83 7.78
CA GLN A 697 27.36 -11.28 8.28
C GLN A 697 27.30 -9.76 8.06
N VAL A 698 26.11 -9.27 7.63
CA VAL A 698 25.87 -7.84 7.47
C VAL A 698 25.61 -7.20 8.83
N VAL A 699 26.33 -6.15 9.13
CA VAL A 699 26.20 -5.35 10.35
C VAL A 699 25.64 -3.98 9.99
N VAL A 700 24.68 -3.49 10.78
CA VAL A 700 24.13 -2.13 10.66
C VAL A 700 24.54 -1.35 11.89
N TYR A 701 25.16 -0.20 11.70
CA TYR A 701 25.73 0.65 12.75
C TYR A 701 25.51 2.15 12.41
N HIS A 702 25.67 3.02 13.40
CA HIS A 702 25.64 4.47 13.21
C HIS A 702 27.03 5.01 12.89
N GLU A 703 27.11 6.10 12.14
CA GLU A 703 28.38 6.80 11.88
C GLU A 703 29.08 7.27 13.17
N SER A 704 28.29 7.54 14.21
CA SER A 704 28.80 7.90 15.53
C SER A 704 29.26 6.72 16.38
N ASP A 705 29.08 5.48 15.92
CA ASP A 705 29.55 4.31 16.66
C ASP A 705 31.05 4.11 16.47
N GLU A 706 31.75 3.67 17.49
CA GLU A 706 33.17 3.31 17.44
C GLU A 706 33.29 1.90 16.82
N VAL A 707 34.17 1.74 15.81
CA VAL A 707 34.31 0.48 15.05
C VAL A 707 34.60 -0.70 15.95
N GLY A 708 35.49 -0.52 16.94
CA GLY A 708 35.83 -1.54 17.93
C GLY A 708 34.61 -2.03 18.71
N GLN A 709 33.79 -1.11 19.20
CA GLN A 709 32.56 -1.43 19.93
C GLN A 709 31.51 -2.12 19.03
N VAL A 710 31.43 -1.73 17.76
CA VAL A 710 30.53 -2.38 16.79
C VAL A 710 30.93 -3.85 16.59
N VAL A 711 32.24 -4.12 16.46
CA VAL A 711 32.78 -5.48 16.30
C VAL A 711 32.53 -6.34 17.55
N GLU A 712 32.60 -5.75 18.73
CA GLU A 712 32.41 -6.46 20.00
C GLU A 712 30.94 -6.70 20.39
N ARG A 713 30.00 -5.96 19.82
CA ARG A 713 28.57 -6.13 20.15
C ARG A 713 28.11 -7.56 19.96
N CYS A 714 27.40 -8.13 20.96
CA CYS A 714 26.75 -9.45 20.84
C CYS A 714 25.84 -9.59 19.61
N THR A 715 25.28 -8.47 19.11
CA THR A 715 24.45 -8.44 17.93
C THR A 715 25.20 -8.81 16.65
N VAL A 716 26.49 -8.55 16.60
CA VAL A 716 27.37 -8.90 15.47
C VAL A 716 27.81 -10.37 15.55
N LYS A 717 28.10 -10.86 16.78
CA LYS A 717 28.63 -12.21 17.00
C LYS A 717 27.58 -13.33 16.86
N CYS A 718 26.28 -13.06 16.96
CA CYS A 718 25.21 -14.08 16.90
C CYS A 718 24.07 -13.68 15.95
N SER A 719 24.17 -14.06 14.67
CA SER A 719 23.08 -13.99 13.70
C SER A 719 22.04 -15.10 13.95
N LYS A 720 20.83 -14.97 13.35
CA LYS A 720 19.85 -16.06 13.34
C LYS A 720 20.43 -17.37 12.79
N PHE A 721 21.36 -17.26 11.85
CA PHE A 721 21.99 -18.38 11.17
C PHE A 721 22.96 -19.10 12.12
N VAL A 722 23.86 -18.37 12.75
CA VAL A 722 24.78 -18.93 13.76
C VAL A 722 24.01 -19.48 14.99
N ALA A 723 22.91 -18.82 15.36
CA ALA A 723 22.06 -19.32 16.43
C ALA A 723 21.34 -20.65 16.09
N TRP A 724 21.21 -20.99 14.81
CA TRP A 724 20.72 -22.32 14.40
C TRP A 724 21.70 -23.42 14.77
N PHE A 725 23.00 -23.22 14.59
CA PHE A 725 24.03 -24.17 15.04
C PHE A 725 23.90 -24.44 16.55
N LYS A 726 23.76 -23.37 17.34
CA LYS A 726 23.56 -23.50 18.81
C LYS A 726 22.25 -24.21 19.17
N ALA A 727 21.19 -23.99 18.37
CA ALA A 727 19.94 -24.71 18.59
C ALA A 727 20.10 -26.21 18.32
N ASN A 728 20.87 -26.60 17.30
CA ASN A 728 21.18 -27.98 16.97
C ASN A 728 22.06 -28.66 18.06
N GLU A 729 22.93 -27.90 18.73
CA GLU A 729 23.67 -28.38 19.89
C GLU A 729 22.72 -28.66 21.07
N LYS A 730 21.81 -27.73 21.34
CA LYS A 730 20.97 -27.72 22.51
C LYS A 730 19.74 -28.65 22.44
N TYR A 731 19.13 -28.76 21.24
CA TYR A 731 17.85 -29.44 21.04
C TYR A 731 17.99 -30.58 20.04
N PRO A 732 17.80 -31.87 20.45
CA PRO A 732 17.83 -33.00 19.53
C PRO A 732 16.83 -32.85 18.37
N GLU A 733 15.63 -32.31 18.63
CA GLU A 733 14.56 -32.13 17.65
C GLU A 733 14.94 -31.09 16.55
N ALA A 734 15.84 -30.17 16.83
CA ALA A 734 16.32 -29.20 15.85
C ALA A 734 17.24 -29.86 14.81
N ARG A 735 17.92 -30.96 15.17
CA ARG A 735 18.84 -31.69 14.30
C ARG A 735 18.15 -32.38 13.13
N GLU A 736 16.85 -32.71 13.28
CA GLU A 736 16.03 -33.27 12.20
C GLU A 736 15.53 -32.25 11.19
N LEU A 737 15.79 -30.94 11.42
CA LEU A 737 15.24 -29.86 10.64
C LEU A 737 16.33 -29.16 9.80
N THR A 738 15.95 -28.81 8.57
CA THR A 738 16.75 -27.86 7.78
C THR A 738 16.55 -26.44 8.32
N TYR A 739 17.45 -25.51 7.97
CA TYR A 739 17.32 -24.11 8.38
C TYR A 739 15.99 -23.49 7.92
N ALA A 740 15.50 -23.84 6.72
CA ALA A 740 14.22 -23.39 6.21
C ALA A 740 13.02 -23.92 7.01
N GLN A 741 13.11 -25.13 7.58
CA GLN A 741 12.06 -25.78 8.36
C GLN A 741 12.04 -25.32 9.83
N LEU A 742 13.15 -24.87 10.36
CA LEU A 742 13.32 -24.52 11.77
C LEU A 742 12.21 -23.59 12.33
N PRO A 743 11.79 -22.50 11.63
CA PRO A 743 10.74 -21.63 12.15
C PRO A 743 9.37 -22.29 12.35
N SER A 744 9.11 -23.42 11.72
CA SER A 744 7.86 -24.17 11.91
C SER A 744 7.75 -24.76 13.32
N TYR A 745 8.87 -25.08 13.93
CA TYR A 745 8.98 -25.76 15.22
C TYR A 745 9.63 -24.91 16.31
N PHE A 746 10.40 -23.88 15.91
CA PHE A 746 11.11 -22.99 16.82
C PHE A 746 10.72 -21.52 16.59
N THR A 747 10.83 -20.71 17.64
CA THR A 747 10.56 -19.27 17.61
C THR A 747 11.84 -18.50 17.93
N TRP A 748 12.17 -17.49 17.13
CA TRP A 748 13.27 -16.59 17.39
C TRP A 748 12.95 -15.61 18.52
N ARG A 749 13.75 -15.59 19.60
CA ARG A 749 13.67 -14.60 20.66
C ARG A 749 14.68 -13.48 20.42
N GLN A 750 14.18 -12.30 20.02
CA GLN A 750 15.02 -11.15 19.66
C GLN A 750 15.87 -10.65 20.86
N LYS A 751 15.41 -10.78 22.08
CA LYS A 751 16.15 -10.30 23.27
C LYS A 751 17.34 -11.16 23.61
N THR A 752 17.17 -12.48 23.64
CA THR A 752 18.22 -13.46 23.97
C THR A 752 19.00 -13.91 22.73
N ARG A 753 18.50 -13.62 21.52
CA ARG A 753 19.06 -14.05 20.23
C ARG A 753 19.22 -15.55 20.13
N GLU A 754 18.17 -16.26 20.51
CA GLU A 754 18.10 -17.71 20.54
C GLU A 754 16.85 -18.23 19.86
N TRP A 755 16.95 -19.43 19.29
CA TRP A 755 15.83 -20.23 18.89
C TRP A 755 15.34 -21.07 20.07
N VAL A 756 14.02 -21.02 20.34
CA VAL A 756 13.38 -21.81 21.39
C VAL A 756 12.17 -22.55 20.82
N PRO A 757 11.79 -23.72 21.39
CA PRO A 757 10.62 -24.48 20.93
C PRO A 757 9.37 -23.64 20.84
N ARG A 758 8.56 -23.88 19.80
CA ARG A 758 7.34 -23.13 19.50
C ARG A 758 6.14 -23.81 20.14
N HIS A 759 5.40 -23.06 20.95
CA HIS A 759 4.19 -23.56 21.60
C HIS A 759 2.89 -23.16 20.88
N GLN A 760 2.90 -22.12 20.07
CA GLN A 760 1.68 -21.60 19.44
C GLN A 760 1.97 -21.03 18.05
N ARG A 761 0.95 -21.10 17.16
CA ARG A 761 0.93 -20.57 15.80
C ARG A 761 1.89 -21.28 14.84
N LYS A 762 1.43 -21.44 13.59
CA LYS A 762 2.28 -21.95 12.49
C LYS A 762 3.13 -20.81 11.93
N CYS A 763 4.35 -21.16 11.52
CA CYS A 763 5.28 -20.21 10.88
C CYS A 763 6.05 -20.93 9.78
N VAL A 764 6.30 -20.25 8.68
CA VAL A 764 7.08 -20.76 7.54
C VAL A 764 8.42 -20.03 7.49
N GLY A 765 9.51 -20.76 7.35
CA GLY A 765 10.83 -20.19 7.12
C GLY A 765 11.01 -19.79 5.66
N ARG A 766 11.64 -18.64 5.43
CA ARG A 766 11.99 -18.14 4.10
C ARG A 766 13.45 -17.70 4.05
N LEU A 767 14.27 -18.40 3.28
CA LEU A 767 15.62 -17.98 2.94
C LEU A 767 15.59 -16.76 2.00
N TYR A 768 16.48 -15.81 2.20
CA TYR A 768 16.64 -14.71 1.25
C TYR A 768 17.05 -15.24 -0.12
N PHE A 769 16.49 -14.62 -1.17
CA PHE A 769 16.85 -14.95 -2.54
C PHE A 769 18.29 -14.50 -2.83
N VAL A 770 19.05 -15.37 -3.45
CA VAL A 770 20.42 -15.13 -3.95
C VAL A 770 20.41 -15.53 -5.41
N ARG A 771 20.94 -14.66 -6.26
CA ARG A 771 21.00 -14.92 -7.70
C ARG A 771 21.99 -16.07 -7.99
N PRO A 772 21.67 -16.96 -8.92
CA PRO A 772 22.67 -17.85 -9.51
C PRO A 772 23.87 -17.04 -10.02
N GLY A 773 25.06 -17.59 -9.94
CA GLY A 773 26.28 -16.87 -10.31
C GLY A 773 26.88 -15.96 -9.23
N THR A 774 26.31 -15.92 -8.01
CA THR A 774 26.89 -15.17 -6.86
C THR A 774 27.98 -15.95 -6.12
N GLY A 775 28.41 -17.09 -6.63
CA GLY A 775 29.45 -17.94 -6.04
C GLY A 775 28.97 -18.70 -4.79
N GLU A 776 29.87 -18.94 -3.86
CA GLU A 776 29.68 -19.77 -2.66
C GLU A 776 28.41 -19.48 -1.85
N ARG A 777 27.97 -18.24 -1.84
CA ARG A 777 26.74 -17.86 -1.14
C ARG A 777 25.48 -18.48 -1.77
N PHE A 778 25.47 -18.68 -3.10
CA PHE A 778 24.38 -19.37 -3.78
C PHE A 778 24.36 -20.86 -3.42
N TYR A 779 25.51 -21.52 -3.44
CA TYR A 779 25.62 -22.94 -3.08
C TYR A 779 25.29 -23.19 -1.62
N LEU A 780 25.73 -22.34 -0.72
CA LEU A 780 25.29 -22.38 0.68
C LEU A 780 23.76 -22.33 0.79
N ARG A 781 23.10 -21.44 0.03
CA ARG A 781 21.63 -21.34 0.04
C ARG A 781 20.95 -22.64 -0.40
N LEU A 782 21.48 -23.33 -1.41
CA LEU A 782 20.97 -24.63 -1.83
C LEU A 782 21.07 -25.64 -0.68
N LEU A 783 22.23 -25.76 -0.08
CA LEU A 783 22.48 -26.68 1.05
C LEU A 783 21.55 -26.44 2.24
N LEU A 784 21.22 -25.20 2.55
CA LEU A 784 20.34 -24.82 3.67
C LEU A 784 18.89 -25.37 3.55
N ASN A 785 18.48 -25.84 2.38
CA ASN A 785 17.22 -26.54 2.17
C ASN A 785 17.34 -28.08 2.36
N HIS A 786 18.56 -28.63 2.37
CA HIS A 786 18.83 -30.07 2.37
C HIS A 786 19.55 -30.55 3.63
N VAL A 787 20.54 -29.79 4.11
CA VAL A 787 21.35 -30.18 5.27
C VAL A 787 20.55 -30.01 6.57
N ARG A 788 20.58 -31.02 7.42
CA ARG A 788 19.92 -31.08 8.72
C ARG A 788 20.94 -31.10 9.84
N GLY A 789 20.66 -30.40 10.91
CA GLY A 789 21.38 -30.50 12.17
C GLY A 789 22.84 -30.08 12.24
N PRO A 790 23.39 -29.24 11.35
CA PRO A 790 24.79 -28.83 11.40
C PRO A 790 25.05 -27.98 12.64
N ARG A 791 26.23 -28.12 13.24
CA ARG A 791 26.67 -27.37 14.41
C ARG A 791 27.69 -26.29 14.08
N CYS A 792 28.27 -26.40 12.86
CA CYS A 792 29.23 -25.43 12.34
C CYS A 792 29.13 -25.36 10.80
N PHE A 793 29.99 -24.53 10.17
CA PHE A 793 30.03 -24.41 8.70
C PHE A 793 30.64 -25.65 8.04
N GLU A 794 31.55 -26.32 8.72
CA GLU A 794 32.21 -27.55 8.29
C GLU A 794 31.18 -28.68 8.18
N ASP A 795 30.25 -28.80 9.13
CA ASP A 795 29.15 -29.79 9.06
C ASP A 795 28.28 -29.60 7.82
N ILE A 796 28.06 -28.34 7.38
CA ILE A 796 27.33 -28.07 6.14
C ILE A 796 28.13 -28.54 4.92
N ARG A 797 29.46 -28.51 4.99
CA ARG A 797 30.38 -28.96 3.93
C ARG A 797 30.75 -30.44 4.05
N THR A 798 30.14 -31.17 4.99
CA THR A 798 30.37 -32.61 5.16
C THR A 798 29.26 -33.39 4.46
N PHE A 799 29.68 -34.40 3.66
CA PHE A 799 28.80 -35.35 3.03
C PHE A 799 29.46 -36.73 3.00
N ASP A 800 28.73 -37.78 3.41
CA ASP A 800 29.21 -39.16 3.51
C ASP A 800 30.56 -39.29 4.25
N GLY A 801 30.74 -38.50 5.32
CA GLY A 801 31.95 -38.52 6.15
C GLY A 801 33.14 -37.72 5.57
N VAL A 802 33.05 -37.17 4.36
CA VAL A 802 34.06 -36.34 3.74
C VAL A 802 33.77 -34.85 3.92
N VAL A 803 34.74 -34.07 4.38
CA VAL A 803 34.66 -32.60 4.47
C VAL A 803 35.24 -32.01 3.19
N TYR A 804 34.43 -31.20 2.49
CA TYR A 804 34.82 -30.54 1.26
C TYR A 804 35.30 -29.09 1.52
N ASP A 805 36.19 -28.55 0.69
CA ASP A 805 36.70 -27.21 0.88
C ASP A 805 35.68 -26.10 0.57
N THR A 806 34.82 -26.35 -0.41
CA THR A 806 33.84 -25.37 -0.89
C THR A 806 32.40 -25.88 -0.78
N PHE A 807 31.43 -24.97 -0.65
CA PHE A 807 30.01 -25.32 -0.69
C PHE A 807 29.59 -25.82 -2.08
N ARG A 808 30.29 -25.41 -3.13
CA ARG A 808 30.07 -25.87 -4.51
C ARG A 808 30.36 -27.37 -4.63
N GLU A 809 31.50 -27.82 -4.14
CA GLU A 809 31.91 -29.24 -4.18
C GLU A 809 30.93 -30.14 -3.45
N VAL A 810 30.45 -29.74 -2.28
CA VAL A 810 29.40 -30.49 -1.56
C VAL A 810 28.10 -30.55 -2.35
N CYS A 811 27.73 -29.49 -3.03
CA CYS A 811 26.56 -29.50 -3.90
C CYS A 811 26.73 -30.51 -5.04
N TYR A 812 27.90 -30.61 -5.62
CA TYR A 812 28.23 -31.64 -6.63
C TYR A 812 28.14 -33.05 -6.02
N ALA A 813 28.80 -33.27 -4.91
CA ALA A 813 28.80 -34.60 -4.25
C ALA A 813 27.40 -35.05 -3.88
N ARG A 814 26.48 -34.13 -3.58
CA ARG A 814 25.06 -34.40 -3.27
C ARG A 814 24.18 -34.51 -4.52
N GLY A 815 24.71 -34.38 -5.74
CA GLY A 815 23.93 -34.37 -6.97
C GLY A 815 22.95 -33.18 -7.08
N LEU A 816 23.28 -32.04 -6.45
CA LEU A 816 22.46 -30.83 -6.53
C LEU A 816 22.82 -29.94 -7.71
N LEU A 817 23.89 -30.25 -8.43
CA LEU A 817 24.45 -29.49 -9.53
C LEU A 817 24.62 -30.37 -10.79
N ASP A 818 23.62 -31.15 -11.18
CA ASP A 818 23.62 -31.93 -12.40
C ASP A 818 23.08 -31.07 -13.56
N ASP A 819 23.82 -30.99 -14.67
CA ASP A 819 23.39 -30.43 -15.96
C ASP A 819 22.82 -29.00 -15.88
N ASP A 820 23.49 -28.05 -15.26
CA ASP A 820 23.00 -26.66 -15.10
C ASP A 820 21.65 -26.55 -14.36
N LYS A 821 21.26 -27.58 -13.62
CA LYS A 821 19.98 -27.65 -12.92
C LYS A 821 19.76 -26.49 -11.94
N GLU A 822 20.81 -26.06 -11.28
CA GLU A 822 20.74 -24.91 -10.34
C GLU A 822 20.34 -23.60 -11.03
N TYR A 823 20.76 -23.42 -12.30
CA TYR A 823 20.40 -22.23 -13.08
C TYR A 823 18.96 -22.33 -13.57
N VAL A 824 18.53 -23.55 -13.96
CA VAL A 824 17.11 -23.84 -14.26
C VAL A 824 16.24 -23.53 -13.04
N ASP A 825 16.58 -24.11 -11.88
CA ASP A 825 15.83 -23.89 -10.64
C ASP A 825 15.85 -22.41 -10.23
N GLY A 826 16.96 -21.72 -10.45
CA GLY A 826 17.09 -20.28 -10.21
C GLY A 826 16.20 -19.43 -11.12
N ILE A 827 16.08 -19.75 -12.41
CA ILE A 827 15.17 -19.08 -13.35
C ILE A 827 13.72 -19.41 -13.01
N VAL A 828 13.41 -20.67 -12.70
CA VAL A 828 12.07 -21.12 -12.28
C VAL A 828 11.65 -20.41 -10.99
N GLU A 829 12.52 -20.33 -9.99
CA GLU A 829 12.22 -19.57 -8.76
C GLU A 829 12.02 -18.09 -9.07
N ALA A 830 12.89 -17.50 -9.90
CA ALA A 830 12.76 -16.10 -10.32
C ALA A 830 11.49 -15.86 -11.15
N SER A 831 11.03 -16.84 -11.95
CA SER A 831 9.83 -16.72 -12.77
C SER A 831 8.56 -16.46 -11.95
N HIS A 832 8.56 -16.84 -10.69
CA HIS A 832 7.45 -16.63 -9.81
C HIS A 832 7.30 -15.16 -9.35
N TRP A 833 8.36 -14.37 -9.42
CA TRP A 833 8.35 -12.99 -8.90
C TRP A 833 8.93 -11.94 -9.84
N ALA A 834 9.69 -12.32 -10.84
CA ALA A 834 10.29 -11.40 -11.80
C ALA A 834 9.40 -11.23 -13.04
N SER A 835 9.50 -10.06 -13.69
CA SER A 835 8.92 -9.89 -15.03
C SER A 835 9.72 -10.69 -16.05
N GLU A 836 9.09 -11.06 -17.15
CA GLU A 836 9.71 -11.79 -18.24
C GLU A 836 10.95 -11.06 -18.78
N HIS A 837 10.90 -9.74 -18.87
CA HIS A 837 12.07 -8.93 -19.22
C HIS A 837 13.21 -9.08 -18.20
N SER A 838 12.89 -9.12 -16.90
CA SER A 838 13.90 -9.35 -15.84
C SER A 838 14.46 -10.78 -15.89
N LEU A 839 13.64 -11.75 -16.26
CA LEU A 839 14.08 -13.14 -16.47
C LEU A 839 15.04 -13.24 -17.67
N ARG A 840 14.71 -12.58 -18.80
CA ARG A 840 15.60 -12.48 -19.96
C ARG A 840 16.92 -11.79 -19.59
N ASN A 841 16.89 -10.74 -18.76
CA ASN A 841 18.11 -10.12 -18.24
C ASN A 841 18.93 -11.04 -17.33
N LEU A 842 18.26 -11.87 -16.51
CA LEU A 842 18.92 -12.88 -15.68
C LEU A 842 19.59 -13.94 -16.58
N PHE A 843 18.86 -14.46 -17.57
CA PHE A 843 19.37 -15.42 -18.54
C PHE A 843 20.61 -14.86 -19.32
N VAL A 844 20.52 -13.62 -19.82
CA VAL A 844 21.66 -12.95 -20.46
C VAL A 844 22.84 -12.77 -19.51
N THR A 845 22.59 -12.53 -18.24
CA THR A 845 23.66 -12.39 -17.23
C THR A 845 24.36 -13.73 -16.99
N LEU A 846 23.62 -14.83 -16.97
CA LEU A 846 24.18 -16.18 -16.88
C LEU A 846 25.00 -16.54 -18.11
N LEU A 847 24.49 -16.27 -19.32
CA LEU A 847 25.25 -16.43 -20.57
C LEU A 847 26.55 -15.63 -20.56
N ALA A 848 26.49 -14.36 -20.12
CA ALA A 848 27.64 -13.46 -20.15
C ALA A 848 28.70 -13.75 -19.07
N SER A 849 28.37 -14.56 -18.05
CA SER A 849 29.25 -14.88 -16.92
C SER A 849 30.11 -16.11 -17.15
N ASP A 850 30.03 -16.76 -18.34
CA ASP A 850 30.70 -18.00 -18.72
C ASP A 850 30.60 -19.13 -17.67
N CYS A 851 29.46 -19.13 -16.91
CA CYS A 851 29.21 -20.12 -15.87
C CYS A 851 28.36 -21.30 -16.34
N LEU A 852 27.92 -21.31 -17.59
CA LEU A 852 27.04 -22.33 -18.17
C LEU A 852 27.83 -23.32 -19.00
N ASP A 853 27.68 -24.60 -18.70
CA ASP A 853 28.29 -25.67 -19.51
C ASP A 853 27.47 -25.93 -20.77
N ARG A 854 26.12 -25.81 -20.70
CA ARG A 854 25.20 -26.08 -21.81
C ARG A 854 24.10 -25.03 -21.90
N PRO A 855 24.38 -23.86 -22.47
CA PRO A 855 23.40 -22.76 -22.60
C PRO A 855 22.11 -23.18 -23.31
N GLU A 856 22.17 -24.04 -24.32
CA GLU A 856 21.06 -24.58 -25.08
C GLU A 856 20.10 -25.41 -24.18
N THR A 857 20.63 -26.18 -23.25
CA THR A 857 19.84 -26.97 -22.30
C THR A 857 19.08 -26.07 -21.35
N LEU A 858 19.72 -25.00 -20.86
CA LEU A 858 19.07 -23.99 -20.02
C LEU A 858 17.94 -23.28 -20.79
N TRP A 859 18.16 -22.92 -22.07
CA TRP A 859 17.16 -22.35 -22.93
C TRP A 859 15.99 -23.30 -23.13
N GLN A 860 16.24 -24.56 -23.49
CA GLN A 860 15.19 -25.56 -23.70
C GLN A 860 14.31 -25.80 -22.48
N LYS A 861 14.90 -25.79 -21.28
CA LYS A 861 14.15 -26.00 -20.02
C LYS A 861 13.42 -24.73 -19.51
N CYS A 862 13.83 -23.53 -19.94
CA CYS A 862 13.33 -22.27 -19.38
C CYS A 862 12.62 -21.34 -20.36
N TRP A 863 12.59 -21.63 -21.65
CA TRP A 863 12.05 -20.73 -22.68
C TRP A 863 10.61 -20.32 -22.40
N GLU A 864 9.75 -21.21 -21.86
CA GLU A 864 8.37 -20.88 -21.51
C GLU A 864 8.29 -19.73 -20.50
N TYR A 865 9.15 -19.73 -19.49
CA TYR A 865 9.20 -18.66 -18.48
C TYR A 865 9.74 -17.35 -19.05
N LEU A 866 10.70 -17.46 -20.00
CA LEU A 866 11.33 -16.31 -20.65
C LEU A 866 10.43 -15.64 -21.68
N SER A 867 9.39 -16.34 -22.18
CA SER A 867 8.54 -15.91 -23.28
C SER A 867 7.07 -15.66 -22.91
N ALA A 868 6.67 -15.82 -21.66
CA ALA A 868 5.27 -15.80 -21.24
C ALA A 868 4.52 -14.46 -21.53
N ASP A 869 5.23 -13.36 -21.77
CA ASP A 869 4.67 -12.06 -22.15
C ASP A 869 4.61 -11.83 -23.67
N ILE A 870 5.30 -12.63 -24.48
CA ILE A 870 5.50 -12.40 -25.92
C ILE A 870 4.19 -12.32 -26.66
N GLU A 871 3.34 -13.35 -26.56
CA GLU A 871 2.07 -13.39 -27.28
C GLU A 871 1.14 -12.23 -26.90
N ASN A 872 1.09 -11.87 -25.61
CA ASN A 872 0.29 -10.75 -25.13
C ASN A 872 0.83 -9.41 -25.64
N ASN A 873 2.14 -9.24 -25.69
CA ASN A 873 2.76 -8.03 -26.24
C ASN A 873 2.52 -7.91 -27.73
N TYR A 874 2.57 -9.03 -28.45
CA TYR A 874 2.32 -9.09 -29.89
C TYR A 874 0.86 -8.74 -30.23
N LYS A 875 -0.11 -9.33 -29.49
CA LYS A 875 -1.56 -9.00 -29.60
C LYS A 875 -1.82 -7.52 -29.36
N ARG A 876 -1.13 -6.92 -28.41
CA ARG A 876 -1.23 -5.47 -28.13
C ARG A 876 -0.66 -4.62 -29.26
N ASN A 877 0.51 -4.98 -29.78
CA ASN A 877 1.18 -4.20 -30.82
C ASN A 877 0.41 -4.21 -32.13
N LEU A 878 -0.17 -5.35 -32.49
CA LEU A 878 -1.02 -5.49 -33.68
C LEU A 878 -2.47 -5.05 -33.45
N ASN A 879 -2.81 -4.71 -32.20
CA ASN A 879 -4.19 -4.33 -31.86
C ASN A 879 -5.24 -5.39 -32.21
N ASN A 880 -4.83 -6.66 -32.32
CA ASN A 880 -5.66 -7.81 -32.69
C ASN A 880 -5.58 -8.91 -31.62
N PRO A 881 -6.64 -9.13 -30.84
CA PRO A 881 -6.69 -10.12 -29.76
C PRO A 881 -6.80 -11.57 -30.27
N ASP A 882 -7.20 -11.79 -31.51
CA ASP A 882 -7.48 -13.12 -32.06
C ASP A 882 -6.23 -13.78 -32.68
N VAL A 883 -5.11 -13.05 -32.76
CA VAL A 883 -3.84 -13.60 -33.27
C VAL A 883 -3.31 -14.64 -32.27
N GLN A 884 -3.08 -15.84 -32.76
CA GLN A 884 -2.37 -16.91 -32.06
C GLN A 884 -1.00 -17.09 -32.68
N LEU A 885 0.04 -17.08 -31.87
CA LEU A 885 1.40 -17.39 -32.28
C LEU A 885 1.66 -18.89 -32.10
N THR A 886 2.38 -19.49 -33.04
CA THR A 886 2.89 -20.85 -32.87
C THR A 886 3.99 -20.86 -31.80
N GLU A 887 4.26 -22.03 -31.23
CA GLU A 887 5.33 -22.19 -30.22
C GLU A 887 6.69 -21.74 -30.77
N GLU A 888 6.97 -22.05 -32.03
CA GLU A 888 8.21 -21.65 -32.71
C GLU A 888 8.30 -20.14 -32.89
N GLN A 889 7.21 -19.48 -33.23
CA GLN A 889 7.15 -18.01 -33.31
C GLN A 889 7.43 -17.38 -31.95
N ILE A 890 6.81 -17.91 -30.88
CA ILE A 890 6.99 -17.42 -29.51
C ILE A 890 8.46 -17.56 -29.09
N LYS A 891 9.12 -18.72 -29.37
CA LYS A 891 10.53 -18.95 -29.12
C LYS A 891 11.41 -17.96 -29.89
N ASN A 892 11.15 -17.76 -31.16
CA ASN A 892 11.91 -16.82 -31.99
C ASN A 892 11.80 -15.38 -31.48
N TYR A 893 10.61 -14.90 -31.15
CA TYR A 893 10.43 -13.56 -30.57
C TYR A 893 11.16 -13.40 -29.22
N ALA A 894 11.17 -14.43 -28.38
CA ALA A 894 11.92 -14.40 -27.12
C ALA A 894 13.43 -14.33 -27.36
N LEU A 895 13.96 -15.08 -28.34
CA LEU A 895 15.37 -15.00 -28.74
C LEU A 895 15.75 -13.62 -29.27
N VAL A 896 14.86 -12.96 -30.01
CA VAL A 896 15.06 -11.57 -30.46
C VAL A 896 15.19 -10.62 -29.27
N GLU A 897 14.31 -10.74 -28.27
CA GLU A 897 14.40 -9.90 -27.07
C GLU A 897 15.68 -10.17 -26.27
N ILE A 898 16.16 -11.42 -26.22
CA ILE A 898 17.42 -11.80 -25.61
C ILE A 898 18.59 -11.21 -26.41
N GLU A 899 18.58 -11.31 -27.73
CA GLU A 899 19.61 -10.73 -28.62
C GLU A 899 19.72 -9.22 -28.44
N LYS A 900 18.57 -8.49 -28.31
CA LYS A 900 18.58 -7.06 -28.02
C LYS A 900 19.31 -6.74 -26.72
N ILE A 901 19.09 -7.53 -25.67
CA ILE A 901 19.73 -7.33 -24.36
C ILE A 901 21.22 -7.63 -24.44
N LEU A 902 21.61 -8.67 -25.17
CA LEU A 902 23.02 -9.04 -25.41
C LEU A 902 23.77 -7.94 -26.17
N ARG A 903 23.18 -7.42 -27.25
CA ARG A 903 23.80 -6.34 -28.04
C ARG A 903 24.01 -5.06 -27.22
N GLN A 904 23.10 -4.73 -26.29
CA GLN A 904 23.30 -3.60 -25.36
C GLN A 904 24.54 -3.81 -24.47
N ARG A 905 25.01 -5.05 -24.32
CA ARG A 905 26.22 -5.41 -23.55
C ARG A 905 27.43 -5.74 -24.43
N GLY A 906 27.35 -5.45 -25.76
CA GLY A 906 28.42 -5.71 -26.73
C GLY A 906 28.64 -7.19 -27.08
N LYS A 907 27.65 -8.06 -26.79
CA LYS A 907 27.64 -9.49 -27.11
C LYS A 907 26.47 -9.84 -28.02
N SER A 908 26.48 -11.05 -28.60
CA SER A 908 25.43 -11.58 -29.47
C SER A 908 25.15 -13.04 -29.11
N LEU A 909 23.97 -13.56 -29.44
CA LEU A 909 23.69 -15.01 -29.36
C LEU A 909 24.64 -15.83 -30.27
N ARG A 910 25.18 -15.21 -31.30
CA ARG A 910 26.19 -15.85 -32.16
C ARG A 910 27.53 -16.14 -31.46
N ASP A 911 27.80 -15.45 -30.37
CA ASP A 911 29.01 -15.70 -29.54
C ASP A 911 28.89 -17.00 -28.73
N TYR A 912 27.75 -17.67 -28.79
CA TYR A 912 27.41 -18.90 -28.06
C TYR A 912 26.97 -19.98 -29.06
N GLU A 913 27.91 -20.77 -29.59
CA GLU A 913 27.69 -21.70 -30.70
C GLU A 913 26.51 -22.66 -30.54
N SER A 914 26.21 -23.07 -29.30
CA SER A 914 25.10 -24.00 -29.00
C SER A 914 23.74 -23.32 -28.89
N MET A 915 23.67 -22.00 -28.82
CA MET A 915 22.41 -21.29 -28.68
C MET A 915 21.71 -21.08 -30.02
N PRO A 916 20.37 -21.28 -30.09
CA PRO A 916 19.64 -20.98 -31.29
C PRO A 916 19.67 -19.48 -31.58
N TYR A 917 19.82 -19.12 -32.85
CA TYR A 917 19.73 -17.74 -33.32
C TYR A 917 18.33 -17.49 -33.91
N PRO A 918 17.74 -16.28 -33.72
CA PRO A 918 16.40 -15.97 -34.25
C PRO A 918 16.33 -16.14 -35.76
N ASP A 919 15.33 -16.89 -36.25
CA ASP A 919 15.09 -17.11 -37.67
C ASP A 919 14.20 -16.01 -38.24
N ILE A 920 14.66 -15.33 -39.27
CA ILE A 920 14.01 -14.19 -39.92
C ILE A 920 12.74 -14.59 -40.67
N THR A 921 12.67 -15.84 -41.16
CA THR A 921 11.52 -16.34 -41.92
C THR A 921 10.18 -16.26 -41.15
N TYR A 922 10.24 -16.26 -39.83
CA TYR A 922 9.05 -16.13 -38.96
C TYR A 922 8.55 -14.68 -38.76
N PHE A 923 9.22 -13.66 -39.34
CA PHE A 923 8.89 -12.23 -39.15
C PHE A 923 8.19 -11.62 -40.38
N ALA A 924 7.18 -12.25 -40.91
CA ALA A 924 6.56 -11.89 -42.21
C ALA A 924 5.95 -10.46 -42.32
N VAL A 925 5.97 -9.60 -41.28
CA VAL A 925 5.23 -8.32 -41.26
C VAL A 925 6.00 -7.08 -40.76
N CYS A 926 7.28 -7.16 -40.43
CA CYS A 926 8.00 -5.99 -39.90
C CYS A 926 9.27 -5.63 -40.72
N VAL A 927 9.08 -4.89 -41.81
CA VAL A 927 10.17 -4.38 -42.64
C VAL A 927 11.20 -3.55 -41.84
N GLY A 928 10.80 -2.81 -40.81
CA GLY A 928 11.70 -2.05 -39.91
C GLY A 928 12.64 -2.92 -39.08
N PHE A 929 12.26 -4.17 -38.79
CA PHE A 929 13.04 -5.08 -37.97
C PHE A 929 14.17 -5.77 -38.72
N ILE A 930 13.97 -6.09 -39.98
CA ILE A 930 14.97 -6.68 -40.85
C ILE A 930 16.12 -5.68 -41.07
N ILE A 931 15.81 -4.40 -41.23
CA ILE A 931 16.81 -3.33 -41.36
C ILE A 931 17.66 -3.22 -40.09
N TRP A 932 17.06 -3.37 -38.90
CA TRP A 932 17.76 -3.29 -37.61
C TRP A 932 18.74 -4.47 -37.38
N LEU A 933 18.39 -5.68 -37.78
CA LEU A 933 19.25 -6.88 -37.62
C LEU A 933 20.50 -6.85 -38.53
N TYR A 934 20.42 -6.22 -39.70
CA TYR A 934 21.48 -6.25 -40.72
C TYR A 934 22.28 -4.94 -40.88
N ASN A 935 21.82 -3.82 -40.29
CA ASN A 935 22.51 -2.55 -40.47
C ASN A 935 22.70 -1.79 -39.12
N PRO A 936 23.82 -2.03 -38.42
CA PRO A 936 24.07 -1.37 -37.10
C PRO A 936 24.32 0.14 -37.20
N LEU A 937 24.50 0.72 -38.41
CA LEU A 937 24.77 2.14 -38.60
C LEU A 937 23.50 3.04 -38.56
N LEU A 938 22.31 2.46 -38.64
CA LEU A 938 21.03 3.22 -38.59
C LEU A 938 20.58 3.57 -37.18
N MET A 939 21.25 3.09 -36.15
CA MET A 939 20.94 3.41 -34.74
C MET A 939 21.17 4.89 -34.36
N ILE A 940 21.85 5.67 -35.22
CA ILE A 940 22.17 7.09 -34.92
C ILE A 940 21.04 8.03 -35.35
N PHE A 941 20.15 7.60 -36.23
CA PHE A 941 19.10 8.50 -36.80
C PHE A 941 17.72 8.41 -36.18
N GLU A 942 17.34 7.36 -35.46
CA GLU A 942 16.01 7.29 -34.82
C GLU A 942 15.94 7.96 -33.44
N SER A 943 17.07 8.40 -32.89
CA SER A 943 17.06 9.17 -31.62
C SER A 943 16.72 10.67 -31.81
N TYR A 944 16.52 11.15 -33.04
CA TYR A 944 16.27 12.56 -33.37
C TYR A 944 14.88 12.88 -33.94
N SER A 945 13.97 11.91 -34.07
CA SER A 945 12.64 12.15 -34.65
C SER A 945 11.46 11.87 -33.74
N SER A 946 11.62 11.99 -32.43
CA SER A 946 10.49 12.07 -31.50
C SER A 946 10.79 13.11 -30.41
N CYS A 947 10.72 14.38 -30.84
CA CYS A 947 10.37 15.49 -29.97
C CYS A 947 8.89 15.76 -30.08
#